data_6cb893960f0d9e1e34b027f2373305e7
#
_entry.id   6cb893960f0d9e1e34b027f2373305e7
#
_cell.length_a   1.000
_cell.length_b   1.000
_cell.length_c   1.000
_cell.angle_alpha   90.00
_cell.angle_beta   90.00
_cell.angle_gamma   90.00
#
_symmetry.space_group_name_H-M   'P 1'
#
loop_
_entity.id
_entity.type
_entity.pdbx_description
1 polymer ?
#
loop_
_entity_poly.entity_id
_entity_poly.type
_entity_poly.pdbx_seq_one_letter_code
_entity_poly.pdbx_strand_id
1 'polypeptide(L)'
;MPRQYSLEKTRNIGIMAHIDAGKTTTTERILFYTGVNYKLGETHEGTATMDWMEQERGITITSAATTCHWRDTRINIIDTPGHVDFTAEVERSLRVLDGCVTVLCAKGGVEPQSETVWRQADHYNVPRMIYVNKMDIMGADFYHVLDMVHDRLKCNAVPIQLPIGSEETFKGIIDLVDMNADIYYDDLGKDMRTEEIPEDMRELAEQYRDNLLEAVSDFDDEIMEMYLNGEEVPAEKIRKAIRSATVAVKMVPVTCGTSYKNKGVQKLLDAIVDYMPSPLDVPAIEGTVPKTDEVETREASDDAPFSALAFKIMTDPYVGRLSFFRVYSGTIETGKTVMNSTKGVRERLGRILLMHANHREDLTQVYSGDIAAAVGLKNTTTGDTLCDEKHQIILESMEFPDPVIRVAIEPKTKAGQEKMAIALQKLADEDPTFKTYTDEETGQTIIAGMGELHLEIIVDRLLREFKVEANVGKPQVSYKETVRKAATVDTRYVRQTGGKGQFAHVKLMIEPNESGRGYEFVNKVTGGAIPKEYIPCVDQGIQGAMLSGVLAGYQVVDVKATLLDGSFHEVDSSELAFKICGSMAFKEACQKADPVLLEPIMKVVVTAPDEYMGDVMGDVNARRGQIVGSDIRNGTAVIEANVPLSTMFGYATDLRSKTQGRATYSMEPSHFVELPKNLQESLVSARTGFGFGK
;
A
#
# COMPACT_ATOMS: atom_id res chain seq x y z
N MET A 1 33.88 1.48 -10.18
CA MET A 1 33.77 1.92 -11.61
C MET A 1 33.00 3.22 -11.63
N PRO A 2 33.19 4.13 -12.60
CA PRO A 2 32.35 5.31 -12.68
C PRO A 2 30.88 4.88 -12.97
N ARG A 3 29.94 5.70 -12.51
CA ARG A 3 28.51 5.53 -12.73
C ARG A 3 28.20 5.41 -14.22
N GLN A 4 27.38 4.45 -14.61
CA GLN A 4 27.04 4.20 -16.02
C GLN A 4 26.02 5.21 -16.54
N TYR A 5 25.01 5.57 -15.72
CA TYR A 5 23.96 6.53 -16.02
C TYR A 5 23.95 7.63 -14.97
N SER A 6 23.86 8.90 -15.37
CA SER A 6 23.72 10.02 -14.43
C SER A 6 22.38 9.98 -13.71
N LEU A 7 22.28 10.67 -12.56
CA LEU A 7 21.02 10.80 -11.82
C LEU A 7 19.90 11.40 -12.68
N GLU A 8 20.22 12.39 -13.52
CA GLU A 8 19.29 13.00 -14.47
C GLU A 8 18.70 11.99 -15.47
N LYS A 9 19.47 10.98 -15.83
CA LYS A 9 19.10 9.91 -16.76
C LYS A 9 18.66 8.63 -16.04
N THR A 10 18.12 8.76 -14.85
CA THR A 10 17.52 7.68 -14.06
C THR A 10 16.05 7.99 -13.81
N ARG A 11 15.19 6.99 -13.92
CA ARG A 11 13.76 7.05 -13.62
C ARG A 11 13.41 5.89 -12.70
N ASN A 12 12.85 6.18 -11.53
CA ASN A 12 12.32 5.18 -10.60
C ASN A 12 10.80 5.29 -10.63
N ILE A 13 10.14 4.44 -11.37
CA ILE A 13 8.72 4.53 -11.62
C ILE A 13 7.96 3.29 -11.13
N GLY A 14 6.73 3.51 -10.67
CA GLY A 14 5.76 2.47 -10.43
C GLY A 14 4.74 2.35 -11.54
N ILE A 15 4.23 1.16 -11.77
CA ILE A 15 3.07 0.95 -12.62
C ILE A 15 1.92 0.53 -11.73
N MET A 16 0.89 1.37 -11.67
CA MET A 16 -0.33 1.19 -10.87
C MET A 16 -1.52 0.95 -11.78
N ALA A 17 -2.43 0.09 -11.35
CA ALA A 17 -3.67 -0.17 -12.10
C ALA A 17 -4.68 -0.88 -11.22
N HIS A 18 -5.96 -0.80 -11.59
CA HIS A 18 -6.95 -1.76 -11.11
C HIS A 18 -6.76 -3.14 -11.75
N ILE A 19 -7.44 -4.14 -11.21
CA ILE A 19 -7.45 -5.50 -11.75
C ILE A 19 -7.92 -5.45 -13.20
N ASP A 20 -7.29 -6.21 -14.07
CA ASP A 20 -7.61 -6.31 -15.50
C ASP A 20 -7.45 -5.03 -16.35
N ALA A 21 -6.84 -3.95 -15.84
CA ALA A 21 -6.50 -2.79 -16.69
C ALA A 21 -5.41 -3.10 -17.72
N GLY A 22 -4.71 -4.21 -17.58
CA GLY A 22 -3.61 -4.61 -18.44
C GLY A 22 -2.24 -4.16 -17.95
N LYS A 23 -2.09 -3.98 -16.64
CA LYS A 23 -0.83 -3.60 -16.00
C LYS A 23 0.33 -4.51 -16.38
N THR A 24 0.21 -5.81 -16.09
CA THR A 24 1.24 -6.80 -16.39
C THR A 24 1.56 -6.87 -17.88
N THR A 25 0.54 -6.82 -18.74
CA THR A 25 0.75 -6.76 -20.20
C THR A 25 1.55 -5.52 -20.58
N THR A 26 1.27 -4.37 -19.98
CA THR A 26 2.02 -3.12 -20.23
C THR A 26 3.47 -3.26 -19.79
N THR A 27 3.73 -3.78 -18.60
CA THR A 27 5.08 -4.05 -18.10
C THR A 27 5.85 -5.00 -19.03
N GLU A 28 5.24 -6.12 -19.43
CA GLU A 28 5.85 -7.08 -20.35
C GLU A 28 6.18 -6.45 -21.73
N ARG A 29 5.34 -5.57 -22.24
CA ARG A 29 5.61 -4.84 -23.49
C ARG A 29 6.73 -3.82 -23.35
N ILE A 30 6.81 -3.14 -22.21
CA ILE A 30 7.95 -2.25 -21.90
C ILE A 30 9.25 -3.08 -21.91
N LEU A 31 9.28 -4.21 -21.22
CA LEU A 31 10.45 -5.09 -21.17
C LEU A 31 10.83 -5.66 -22.54
N PHE A 32 9.86 -5.93 -23.39
CA PHE A 32 10.09 -6.38 -24.76
C PHE A 32 10.74 -5.28 -25.63
N TYR A 33 10.16 -4.07 -25.64
CA TYR A 33 10.70 -2.98 -26.46
C TYR A 33 12.04 -2.46 -25.98
N THR A 34 12.35 -2.60 -24.71
CA THR A 34 13.65 -2.25 -24.13
C THR A 34 14.70 -3.37 -24.29
N GLY A 35 14.32 -4.51 -24.90
CA GLY A 35 15.23 -5.62 -25.20
C GLY A 35 15.58 -6.48 -23.99
N VAL A 36 14.92 -6.32 -22.85
CA VAL A 36 15.09 -7.18 -21.66
C VAL A 36 14.48 -8.56 -21.89
N ASN A 37 13.31 -8.63 -22.51
CA ASN A 37 12.67 -9.88 -22.91
C ASN A 37 12.77 -10.10 -24.42
N TYR A 38 13.15 -11.31 -24.84
CA TYR A 38 13.25 -11.68 -26.25
C TYR A 38 11.93 -12.19 -26.86
N LYS A 39 10.95 -12.52 -26.02
CA LYS A 39 9.63 -12.99 -26.43
C LYS A 39 8.55 -12.16 -25.76
N LEU A 40 7.44 -11.97 -26.45
CA LEU A 40 6.24 -11.38 -25.88
C LEU A 40 5.65 -12.35 -24.85
N GLY A 41 5.62 -11.94 -23.59
CA GLY A 41 4.97 -12.67 -22.51
C GLY A 41 3.46 -12.39 -22.50
N GLU A 42 2.66 -13.44 -22.31
CA GLU A 42 1.20 -13.36 -22.19
C GLU A 42 0.76 -13.97 -20.87
N THR A 43 -0.04 -13.24 -20.11
CA THR A 43 -0.57 -13.71 -18.80
C THR A 43 -1.44 -14.94 -18.94
N HIS A 44 -2.30 -14.98 -19.96
CA HIS A 44 -3.20 -16.12 -20.21
C HIS A 44 -2.47 -17.38 -20.72
N GLU A 45 -1.31 -17.23 -21.31
CA GLU A 45 -0.48 -18.35 -21.79
C GLU A 45 0.58 -18.79 -20.78
N GLY A 46 0.68 -18.13 -19.60
CA GLY A 46 1.67 -18.43 -18.56
C GLY A 46 3.11 -18.15 -18.98
N THR A 47 3.30 -17.30 -19.99
CA THR A 47 4.62 -16.94 -20.54
C THR A 47 5.14 -15.60 -20.01
N ALA A 48 4.33 -14.85 -19.24
CA ALA A 48 4.72 -13.60 -18.60
C ALA A 48 5.78 -13.82 -17.51
N THR A 49 6.62 -12.82 -17.29
CA THR A 49 7.65 -12.80 -16.25
C THR A 49 7.03 -12.56 -14.87
N MET A 50 6.22 -13.49 -14.43
CA MET A 50 5.49 -13.46 -13.15
C MET A 50 5.87 -14.65 -12.28
N ASP A 51 5.66 -14.53 -10.98
CA ASP A 51 5.75 -15.67 -10.07
C ASP A 51 4.66 -16.72 -10.42
N TRP A 52 4.90 -17.99 -10.09
CA TRP A 52 3.98 -19.10 -10.38
C TRP A 52 2.56 -18.86 -9.85
N MET A 53 2.42 -18.23 -8.68
CA MET A 53 1.12 -17.87 -8.11
C MET A 53 0.39 -16.79 -8.89
N GLU A 54 1.13 -15.84 -9.39
CA GLU A 54 0.61 -14.75 -10.21
C GLU A 54 0.17 -15.26 -11.58
N GLN A 55 0.94 -16.19 -12.16
CA GLN A 55 0.58 -16.86 -13.42
C GLN A 55 -0.71 -17.67 -13.29
N GLU A 56 -0.87 -18.45 -12.22
CA GLU A 56 -2.08 -19.27 -12.01
C GLU A 56 -3.34 -18.42 -11.75
N ARG A 57 -3.19 -17.28 -11.06
CA ARG A 57 -4.30 -16.42 -10.67
C ARG A 57 -4.58 -15.26 -11.63
N GLY A 58 -3.63 -14.95 -12.51
CA GLY A 58 -3.72 -13.85 -13.48
C GLY A 58 -3.64 -12.45 -12.85
N ILE A 59 -3.19 -12.33 -11.59
CA ILE A 59 -3.08 -11.06 -10.87
C ILE A 59 -1.67 -10.88 -10.31
N THR A 60 -1.19 -9.64 -10.25
CA THR A 60 0.06 -9.31 -9.54
C THR A 60 -0.19 -9.33 -8.04
N ILE A 61 0.60 -10.13 -7.32
CA ILE A 61 0.51 -10.32 -5.88
C ILE A 61 1.63 -9.58 -5.17
N THR A 62 2.86 -9.70 -5.69
CA THR A 62 4.05 -9.10 -5.12
C THR A 62 4.63 -8.06 -6.06
N SER A 63 5.14 -6.95 -5.51
CA SER A 63 5.84 -5.96 -6.32
C SER A 63 7.14 -6.55 -6.89
N ALA A 64 7.33 -6.45 -8.20
CA ALA A 64 8.55 -6.86 -8.89
C ALA A 64 9.36 -5.64 -9.30
N ALA A 65 10.64 -5.63 -8.96
CA ALA A 65 11.56 -4.58 -9.40
C ALA A 65 12.34 -5.05 -10.63
N THR A 66 12.28 -4.30 -11.71
CA THR A 66 12.97 -4.61 -12.97
C THR A 66 13.61 -3.35 -13.52
N THR A 67 14.82 -3.49 -14.04
CA THR A 67 15.56 -2.40 -14.71
C THR A 67 15.55 -2.59 -16.20
N CYS A 68 15.29 -1.53 -16.95
CA CYS A 68 15.38 -1.48 -18.40
C CYS A 68 15.98 -0.14 -18.87
N HIS A 69 16.21 0.00 -20.19
CA HIS A 69 16.88 1.15 -20.77
C HIS A 69 16.12 1.63 -22.00
N TRP A 70 15.90 2.94 -22.09
CA TRP A 70 15.26 3.58 -23.23
C TRP A 70 15.86 4.96 -23.50
N ARG A 71 16.20 5.27 -24.76
CA ARG A 71 16.78 6.57 -25.15
C ARG A 71 17.88 7.08 -24.20
N ASP A 72 18.88 6.24 -23.95
CA ASP A 72 20.02 6.55 -23.05
C ASP A 72 19.61 6.91 -21.60
N THR A 73 18.45 6.41 -21.19
CA THR A 73 17.89 6.57 -19.84
C THR A 73 17.68 5.21 -19.20
N ARG A 74 18.08 5.07 -17.94
CA ARG A 74 17.83 3.89 -17.12
C ARG A 74 16.47 4.05 -16.44
N ILE A 75 15.61 3.06 -16.60
CA ILE A 75 14.29 3.04 -16.00
C ILE A 75 14.21 1.85 -15.05
N ASN A 76 14.05 2.11 -13.76
CA ASN A 76 13.72 1.11 -12.76
C ASN A 76 12.21 1.09 -12.60
N ILE A 77 11.59 -0.05 -12.87
CA ILE A 77 10.15 -0.23 -12.79
C ILE A 77 9.85 -1.09 -11.57
N ILE A 78 8.93 -0.63 -10.73
CA ILE A 78 8.32 -1.43 -9.68
C ILE A 78 6.87 -1.67 -10.08
N ASP A 79 6.55 -2.91 -10.40
CA ASP A 79 5.19 -3.34 -10.70
C ASP A 79 4.43 -3.56 -9.40
N THR A 80 3.35 -2.80 -9.16
CA THR A 80 2.60 -2.84 -7.89
C THR A 80 1.37 -3.72 -8.02
N PRO A 81 0.95 -4.42 -6.95
CA PRO A 81 -0.33 -5.15 -6.97
C PRO A 81 -1.52 -4.24 -7.23
N GLY A 82 -2.54 -4.75 -7.90
CA GLY A 82 -3.80 -4.03 -8.15
C GLY A 82 -4.93 -4.42 -7.20
N HIS A 83 -4.73 -5.39 -6.30
CA HIS A 83 -5.77 -5.91 -5.42
C HIS A 83 -5.71 -5.24 -4.03
N VAL A 84 -6.89 -4.93 -3.47
CA VAL A 84 -7.00 -4.25 -2.16
C VAL A 84 -6.39 -5.01 -0.98
N ASP A 85 -6.32 -6.32 -1.03
CA ASP A 85 -5.67 -7.13 0.01
C ASP A 85 -4.15 -6.88 0.09
N PHE A 86 -3.56 -6.25 -0.94
CA PHE A 86 -2.13 -5.96 -1.05
C PHE A 86 -1.81 -4.46 -1.03
N THR A 87 -2.66 -3.64 -0.41
CA THR A 87 -2.46 -2.18 -0.30
C THR A 87 -1.12 -1.81 0.33
N ALA A 88 -0.64 -2.61 1.29
CA ALA A 88 0.67 -2.40 1.90
C ALA A 88 1.85 -2.58 0.92
N GLU A 89 1.72 -3.47 -0.07
CA GLU A 89 2.72 -3.60 -1.15
C GLU A 89 2.73 -2.34 -2.03
N VAL A 90 1.56 -1.76 -2.28
CA VAL A 90 1.42 -0.51 -3.02
C VAL A 90 2.07 0.63 -2.25
N GLU A 91 1.79 0.78 -0.95
CA GLU A 91 2.40 1.82 -0.11
C GLU A 91 3.91 1.71 -0.03
N ARG A 92 4.43 0.50 0.18
CA ARG A 92 5.87 0.24 0.15
C ARG A 92 6.52 0.68 -1.14
N SER A 93 5.86 0.39 -2.26
CA SER A 93 6.35 0.76 -3.59
C SER A 93 6.30 2.27 -3.78
N LEU A 94 5.17 2.91 -3.49
CA LEU A 94 5.01 4.37 -3.63
C LEU A 94 6.03 5.17 -2.81
N ARG A 95 6.41 4.67 -1.64
CA ARG A 95 7.40 5.33 -0.78
C ARG A 95 8.78 5.42 -1.40
N VAL A 96 9.14 4.50 -2.28
CA VAL A 96 10.48 4.42 -2.89
C VAL A 96 10.51 4.84 -4.36
N LEU A 97 9.38 5.28 -4.91
CA LEU A 97 9.27 5.74 -6.29
C LEU A 97 9.41 7.24 -6.41
N ASP A 98 9.93 7.70 -7.54
CA ASP A 98 9.98 9.13 -7.87
C ASP A 98 8.74 9.56 -8.65
N GLY A 99 8.12 8.62 -9.36
CA GLY A 99 6.89 8.86 -10.10
C GLY A 99 6.16 7.56 -10.44
N CYS A 100 4.95 7.65 -10.94
CA CYS A 100 4.19 6.47 -11.33
C CYS A 100 3.35 6.66 -12.59
N VAL A 101 3.10 5.56 -13.27
CA VAL A 101 2.19 5.44 -14.41
C VAL A 101 0.93 4.74 -13.95
N THR A 102 -0.20 5.40 -14.03
CA THR A 102 -1.51 4.83 -13.72
C THR A 102 -2.14 4.30 -15.01
N VAL A 103 -2.30 2.99 -15.10
CA VAL A 103 -2.91 2.34 -16.25
C VAL A 103 -4.42 2.21 -16.01
N LEU A 104 -5.22 2.83 -16.86
CA LEU A 104 -6.67 2.78 -16.85
C LEU A 104 -7.19 2.01 -18.06
N CYS A 105 -8.28 1.26 -17.89
CA CYS A 105 -8.94 0.58 -19.00
C CYS A 105 -9.81 1.58 -19.79
N ALA A 106 -9.67 1.65 -21.12
CA ALA A 106 -10.45 2.55 -21.97
C ALA A 106 -11.98 2.31 -21.90
N LYS A 107 -12.41 1.14 -21.45
CA LYS A 107 -13.83 0.81 -21.25
C LYS A 107 -14.30 1.08 -19.82
N GLY A 108 -13.53 0.64 -18.80
CA GLY A 108 -13.91 0.75 -17.38
C GLY A 108 -13.58 2.11 -16.78
N GLY A 109 -12.57 2.79 -17.31
CA GLY A 109 -12.12 4.08 -16.81
C GLY A 109 -11.59 4.01 -15.39
N VAL A 110 -12.06 4.91 -14.54
CA VAL A 110 -11.68 4.99 -13.12
C VAL A 110 -12.56 4.04 -12.31
N GLU A 111 -11.96 3.01 -11.75
CA GLU A 111 -12.60 2.07 -10.85
C GLU A 111 -12.25 2.38 -9.39
N PRO A 112 -13.00 1.86 -8.40
CA PRO A 112 -12.75 2.14 -6.97
C PRO A 112 -11.32 1.80 -6.51
N GLN A 113 -10.75 0.74 -7.07
CA GLN A 113 -9.35 0.38 -6.81
C GLN A 113 -8.37 1.44 -7.34
N SER A 114 -8.67 2.02 -8.51
CA SER A 114 -7.89 3.13 -9.06
C SER A 114 -7.93 4.35 -8.13
N GLU A 115 -9.10 4.67 -7.57
CA GLU A 115 -9.25 5.77 -6.61
C GLU A 115 -8.45 5.53 -5.32
N THR A 116 -8.43 4.29 -4.82
CA THR A 116 -7.68 3.94 -3.61
C THR A 116 -6.18 4.12 -3.80
N VAL A 117 -5.64 3.55 -4.88
CA VAL A 117 -4.21 3.67 -5.21
C VAL A 117 -3.84 5.12 -5.53
N TRP A 118 -4.74 5.86 -6.18
CA TRP A 118 -4.57 7.29 -6.46
C TRP A 118 -4.44 8.11 -5.18
N ARG A 119 -5.33 7.90 -4.18
CA ARG A 119 -5.26 8.56 -2.87
C ARG A 119 -3.98 8.23 -2.10
N GLN A 120 -3.50 6.98 -2.18
CA GLN A 120 -2.21 6.61 -1.59
C GLN A 120 -1.06 7.39 -2.25
N ALA A 121 -1.08 7.52 -3.58
CA ALA A 121 -0.09 8.32 -4.28
C ALA A 121 -0.19 9.82 -3.97
N ASP A 122 -1.39 10.36 -3.69
CA ASP A 122 -1.58 11.72 -3.17
C ASP A 122 -0.95 11.91 -1.80
N HIS A 123 -1.11 10.93 -0.90
CA HIS A 123 -0.52 10.97 0.43
C HIS A 123 1.01 11.13 0.39
N TYR A 124 1.67 10.43 -0.52
CA TYR A 124 3.12 10.53 -0.72
C TYR A 124 3.54 11.61 -1.72
N ASN A 125 2.61 12.39 -2.22
CA ASN A 125 2.84 13.45 -3.21
C ASN A 125 3.65 12.99 -4.44
N VAL A 126 3.37 11.78 -4.93
CA VAL A 126 4.10 11.15 -6.04
C VAL A 126 3.63 11.72 -7.37
N PRO A 127 4.53 12.27 -8.22
CA PRO A 127 4.22 12.67 -9.60
C PRO A 127 3.67 11.51 -10.43
N ARG A 128 2.68 11.80 -11.26
CA ARG A 128 1.93 10.77 -12.00
C ARG A 128 1.70 11.13 -13.45
N MET A 129 1.54 10.09 -14.27
CA MET A 129 0.93 10.16 -15.59
C MET A 129 -0.11 9.05 -15.75
N ILE A 130 -1.04 9.23 -16.67
CA ILE A 130 -2.09 8.26 -16.98
C ILE A 130 -1.82 7.65 -18.35
N TYR A 131 -1.99 6.33 -18.43
CA TYR A 131 -2.00 5.58 -19.69
C TYR A 131 -3.35 4.89 -19.86
N VAL A 132 -4.17 5.39 -20.80
CA VAL A 132 -5.46 4.78 -21.15
C VAL A 132 -5.20 3.61 -22.09
N ASN A 133 -5.27 2.41 -21.53
CA ASN A 133 -4.95 1.14 -22.18
C ASN A 133 -6.20 0.45 -22.73
N LYS A 134 -6.01 -0.54 -23.58
CA LYS A 134 -7.08 -1.33 -24.21
C LYS A 134 -7.99 -0.51 -25.11
N MET A 135 -7.42 0.42 -25.89
CA MET A 135 -8.16 1.21 -26.87
C MET A 135 -8.79 0.37 -27.99
N ASP A 136 -8.42 -0.90 -28.11
CA ASP A 136 -8.85 -1.87 -29.13
C ASP A 136 -10.06 -2.73 -28.74
N ILE A 137 -10.54 -2.63 -27.51
CA ILE A 137 -11.67 -3.45 -27.04
C ILE A 137 -13.02 -2.77 -27.30
N MET A 138 -14.07 -3.57 -27.42
CA MET A 138 -15.44 -3.07 -27.60
C MET A 138 -15.89 -2.23 -26.39
N GLY A 139 -16.36 -1.01 -26.63
CA GLY A 139 -16.75 -0.03 -25.61
C GLY A 139 -15.59 0.85 -25.13
N ALA A 140 -14.45 0.86 -25.82
CA ALA A 140 -13.34 1.75 -25.51
C ALA A 140 -13.67 3.20 -25.88
N ASP A 141 -13.60 4.11 -24.89
CA ASP A 141 -13.84 5.54 -25.05
C ASP A 141 -12.86 6.36 -24.24
N PHE A 142 -11.88 6.95 -24.91
CA PHE A 142 -10.83 7.76 -24.30
C PHE A 142 -11.39 9.02 -23.61
N TYR A 143 -12.33 9.70 -24.26
CA TYR A 143 -12.87 10.97 -23.77
C TYR A 143 -13.75 10.76 -22.54
N HIS A 144 -14.54 9.69 -22.55
CA HIS A 144 -15.31 9.30 -21.36
C HIS A 144 -14.39 8.96 -20.16
N VAL A 145 -13.27 8.26 -20.39
CA VAL A 145 -12.28 8.00 -19.33
C VAL A 145 -11.70 9.31 -18.81
N LEU A 146 -11.40 10.26 -19.68
CA LEU A 146 -10.89 11.58 -19.29
C LEU A 146 -11.88 12.33 -18.39
N ASP A 147 -13.17 12.32 -18.73
CA ASP A 147 -14.24 12.91 -17.92
C ASP A 147 -14.31 12.23 -16.54
N MET A 148 -14.25 10.89 -16.51
CA MET A 148 -14.22 10.15 -15.24
C MET A 148 -13.02 10.51 -14.37
N VAL A 149 -11.85 10.72 -14.97
CA VAL A 149 -10.63 11.12 -14.25
C VAL A 149 -10.84 12.51 -13.61
N HIS A 150 -11.38 13.47 -14.34
CA HIS A 150 -11.69 14.80 -13.80
C HIS A 150 -12.72 14.74 -12.67
N ASP A 151 -13.79 13.96 -12.84
CA ASP A 151 -14.90 13.87 -11.88
C ASP A 151 -14.53 13.13 -10.61
N ARG A 152 -13.83 11.99 -10.71
CA ARG A 152 -13.56 11.08 -9.60
C ARG A 152 -12.21 11.29 -8.93
N LEU A 153 -11.16 11.53 -9.73
CA LEU A 153 -9.81 11.75 -9.19
C LEU A 153 -9.53 13.22 -8.91
N LYS A 154 -10.36 14.14 -9.45
CA LYS A 154 -10.29 15.59 -9.21
C LYS A 154 -8.88 16.16 -9.46
N CYS A 155 -8.19 15.66 -10.47
CA CYS A 155 -6.86 16.09 -10.83
C CYS A 155 -6.86 16.88 -12.16
N ASN A 156 -5.83 17.68 -12.38
CA ASN A 156 -5.62 18.38 -13.64
C ASN A 156 -5.02 17.42 -14.68
N ALA A 157 -5.85 16.52 -15.21
CA ALA A 157 -5.46 15.56 -16.24
C ALA A 157 -5.53 16.22 -17.62
N VAL A 158 -4.40 16.29 -18.30
CA VAL A 158 -4.29 16.95 -19.60
C VAL A 158 -3.77 15.97 -20.65
N PRO A 159 -4.54 15.68 -21.71
CA PRO A 159 -4.08 14.84 -22.80
C PRO A 159 -2.85 15.45 -23.49
N ILE A 160 -1.82 14.64 -23.64
CA ILE A 160 -0.66 14.93 -24.50
C ILE A 160 -0.70 14.13 -25.79
N GLN A 161 -1.63 13.17 -25.85
CA GLN A 161 -1.90 12.31 -27.00
C GLN A 161 -3.40 12.15 -27.18
N LEU A 162 -3.84 11.95 -28.43
CA LEU A 162 -5.21 11.58 -28.77
C LEU A 162 -5.22 10.27 -29.57
N PRO A 163 -6.21 9.39 -29.37
CA PRO A 163 -6.33 8.16 -30.15
C PRO A 163 -6.85 8.44 -31.56
N ILE A 164 -6.33 7.73 -32.56
CA ILE A 164 -6.87 7.70 -33.92
C ILE A 164 -7.73 6.45 -34.07
N GLY A 165 -9.03 6.65 -33.98
CA GLY A 165 -10.01 5.57 -33.91
C GLY A 165 -10.17 4.98 -32.52
N SER A 166 -11.11 4.06 -32.38
CA SER A 166 -11.39 3.29 -31.16
C SER A 166 -11.81 1.89 -31.53
N GLU A 167 -11.74 0.96 -30.59
CA GLU A 167 -12.11 -0.45 -30.80
C GLU A 167 -11.28 -1.07 -31.96
N GLU A 168 -11.95 -1.76 -32.88
CA GLU A 168 -11.30 -2.37 -34.05
C GLU A 168 -10.67 -1.33 -35.00
N THR A 169 -11.12 -0.08 -34.95
CA THR A 169 -10.60 1.00 -35.79
C THR A 169 -9.39 1.73 -35.21
N PHE A 170 -8.98 1.38 -33.97
CA PHE A 170 -7.80 1.98 -33.33
C PHE A 170 -6.53 1.65 -34.11
N LYS A 171 -5.96 2.65 -34.77
CA LYS A 171 -4.82 2.49 -35.65
C LYS A 171 -3.60 3.35 -35.33
N GLY A 172 -3.73 4.33 -34.43
CA GLY A 172 -2.62 5.23 -34.17
C GLY A 172 -2.91 6.24 -33.07
N ILE A 173 -1.97 7.16 -32.90
CA ILE A 173 -1.95 8.16 -31.85
C ILE A 173 -1.55 9.50 -32.47
N ILE A 174 -2.23 10.56 -32.11
CA ILE A 174 -1.82 11.95 -32.39
C ILE A 174 -0.94 12.42 -31.23
N ASP A 175 0.23 12.92 -31.51
CA ASP A 175 1.10 13.61 -30.57
C ASP A 175 0.76 15.11 -30.57
N LEU A 176 0.22 15.61 -29.47
CA LEU A 176 -0.17 17.02 -29.34
C LEU A 176 1.01 17.97 -29.11
N VAL A 177 2.18 17.44 -28.75
CA VAL A 177 3.39 18.24 -28.57
C VAL A 177 4.07 18.52 -29.89
N ASP A 178 4.22 17.50 -30.74
CA ASP A 178 4.86 17.61 -32.08
C ASP A 178 3.84 17.85 -33.21
N MET A 179 2.54 17.76 -32.92
CA MET A 179 1.45 17.92 -33.89
C MET A 179 1.60 17.02 -35.12
N ASN A 180 1.85 15.74 -34.86
CA ASN A 180 1.94 14.68 -35.86
C ASN A 180 1.14 13.45 -35.45
N ALA A 181 1.05 12.46 -36.32
CA ALA A 181 0.32 11.22 -36.06
C ALA A 181 1.26 10.01 -36.22
N ASP A 182 1.29 9.14 -35.22
CA ASP A 182 1.98 7.86 -35.29
C ASP A 182 0.98 6.77 -35.62
N ILE A 183 1.06 6.24 -36.85
CA ILE A 183 0.12 5.24 -37.38
C ILE A 183 0.78 3.88 -37.43
N TYR A 184 0.09 2.87 -36.97
CA TYR A 184 0.53 1.47 -36.97
C TYR A 184 -0.13 0.71 -38.12
N TYR A 185 0.72 0.12 -38.98
CA TYR A 185 0.31 -0.61 -40.18
C TYR A 185 0.30 -2.13 -40.00
N ASP A 186 0.74 -2.61 -38.82
CA ASP A 186 0.69 -4.03 -38.44
C ASP A 186 0.06 -4.24 -37.06
N ASP A 187 -0.40 -5.45 -36.80
CA ASP A 187 -0.98 -5.83 -35.50
C ASP A 187 0.07 -6.14 -34.43
N LEU A 188 1.36 -6.15 -34.80
CA LEU A 188 2.46 -6.39 -33.87
C LEU A 188 3.14 -5.10 -33.40
N GLY A 189 2.69 -3.94 -33.87
CA GLY A 189 3.23 -2.62 -33.52
C GLY A 189 4.69 -2.39 -33.97
N LYS A 190 5.15 -3.10 -35.02
CA LYS A 190 6.50 -2.99 -35.55
C LYS A 190 6.63 -1.99 -36.69
N ASP A 191 5.60 -1.87 -37.53
CA ASP A 191 5.54 -0.91 -38.63
C ASP A 191 4.74 0.33 -38.15
N MET A 192 5.42 1.19 -37.38
CA MET A 192 4.92 2.49 -36.97
C MET A 192 5.52 3.58 -37.85
N ARG A 193 4.68 4.46 -38.40
CA ARG A 193 5.11 5.58 -39.23
C ARG A 193 4.56 6.87 -38.70
N THR A 194 5.42 7.88 -38.63
CA THR A 194 5.01 9.24 -38.28
C THR A 194 4.55 9.98 -39.53
N GLU A 195 3.31 10.43 -39.52
CA GLU A 195 2.63 11.06 -40.66
C GLU A 195 1.95 12.36 -40.21
N GLU A 196 1.36 13.07 -41.15
CA GLU A 196 0.51 14.22 -40.84
C GLU A 196 -0.78 13.77 -40.13
N ILE A 197 -1.33 14.64 -39.30
CA ILE A 197 -2.60 14.40 -38.61
C ILE A 197 -3.71 14.20 -39.65
N PRO A 198 -4.54 13.15 -39.57
CA PRO A 198 -5.69 12.98 -40.46
C PRO A 198 -6.59 14.22 -40.48
N GLU A 199 -7.08 14.59 -41.68
CA GLU A 199 -7.78 15.82 -41.85
C GLU A 199 -9.08 15.94 -41.05
N ASP A 200 -9.75 14.81 -40.85
CA ASP A 200 -10.95 14.66 -40.01
C ASP A 200 -10.70 14.82 -38.50
N MET A 201 -9.45 14.75 -38.07
CA MET A 201 -9.05 14.93 -36.67
C MET A 201 -8.25 16.21 -36.40
N ARG A 202 -7.94 16.98 -37.43
CA ARG A 202 -7.09 18.18 -37.30
C ARG A 202 -7.69 19.23 -36.35
N GLU A 203 -8.97 19.56 -36.54
CA GLU A 203 -9.68 20.52 -35.70
C GLU A 203 -9.69 20.08 -34.22
N LEU A 204 -9.95 18.81 -33.97
CA LEU A 204 -9.92 18.24 -32.62
C LEU A 204 -8.51 18.28 -32.01
N ALA A 205 -7.50 17.96 -32.80
CA ALA A 205 -6.11 18.03 -32.35
C ALA A 205 -5.67 19.47 -32.02
N GLU A 206 -6.05 20.44 -32.84
CA GLU A 206 -5.79 21.86 -32.58
C GLU A 206 -6.48 22.30 -31.28
N GLN A 207 -7.75 21.96 -31.07
CA GLN A 207 -8.46 22.26 -29.82
C GLN A 207 -7.76 21.68 -28.58
N TYR A 208 -7.36 20.41 -28.61
CA TYR A 208 -6.65 19.80 -27.48
C TYR A 208 -5.22 20.32 -27.35
N ARG A 209 -4.59 20.75 -28.44
CA ARG A 209 -3.31 21.46 -28.39
C ARG A 209 -3.45 22.80 -27.66
N ASP A 210 -4.49 23.57 -27.95
CA ASP A 210 -4.77 24.82 -27.27
C ASP A 210 -5.01 24.62 -25.79
N ASN A 211 -5.81 23.59 -25.41
CA ASN A 211 -6.01 23.22 -24.02
C ASN A 211 -4.70 22.82 -23.31
N LEU A 212 -3.80 22.12 -24.02
CA LEU A 212 -2.48 21.77 -23.50
C LEU A 212 -1.62 23.03 -23.28
N LEU A 213 -1.60 23.96 -24.23
CA LEU A 213 -0.86 25.21 -24.12
C LEU A 213 -1.39 26.08 -22.98
N GLU A 214 -2.71 26.17 -22.82
CA GLU A 214 -3.33 26.85 -21.68
C GLU A 214 -2.89 26.23 -20.35
N ALA A 215 -2.96 24.91 -20.23
CA ALA A 215 -2.58 24.20 -19.02
C ALA A 215 -1.11 24.37 -18.64
N VAL A 216 -0.19 24.43 -19.61
CA VAL A 216 1.25 24.61 -19.33
C VAL A 216 1.65 26.07 -19.18
N SER A 217 0.89 27.03 -19.73
CA SER A 217 1.16 28.47 -19.59
C SER A 217 1.06 28.93 -18.11
N ASP A 218 0.30 28.25 -17.28
CA ASP A 218 0.24 28.54 -15.85
C ASP A 218 1.58 28.24 -15.11
N PHE A 219 2.50 27.55 -15.77
CA PHE A 219 3.79 27.11 -15.18
C PHE A 219 5.02 27.70 -15.89
N ASP A 220 4.84 28.47 -16.97
CA ASP A 220 5.93 29.06 -17.72
C ASP A 220 5.48 30.40 -18.32
N ASP A 221 6.00 31.50 -17.76
CA ASP A 221 5.65 32.88 -18.18
C ASP A 221 5.99 33.14 -19.64
N GLU A 222 7.06 32.54 -20.20
CA GLU A 222 7.41 32.72 -21.61
C GLU A 222 6.39 32.02 -22.52
N ILE A 223 5.93 30.83 -22.15
CA ILE A 223 4.86 30.13 -22.89
C ILE A 223 3.57 30.93 -22.83
N MET A 224 3.24 31.48 -21.66
CA MET A 224 2.06 32.33 -21.50
C MET A 224 2.13 33.57 -22.43
N GLU A 225 3.28 34.26 -22.48
CA GLU A 225 3.47 35.43 -23.35
C GLU A 225 3.34 35.05 -24.83
N MET A 226 4.01 33.96 -25.26
CA MET A 226 3.92 33.48 -26.65
C MET A 226 2.49 33.07 -27.02
N TYR A 227 1.80 32.35 -26.13
CA TYR A 227 0.42 31.92 -26.35
C TYR A 227 -0.54 33.10 -26.49
N LEU A 228 -0.45 34.10 -25.59
CA LEU A 228 -1.28 35.29 -25.63
C LEU A 228 -1.02 36.18 -26.89
N ASN A 229 0.22 36.17 -27.38
CA ASN A 229 0.59 36.88 -28.60
C ASN A 229 0.24 36.11 -29.88
N GLY A 230 -0.23 34.88 -29.78
CA GLY A 230 -0.53 34.02 -30.93
C GLY A 230 0.74 33.54 -31.65
N GLU A 231 1.87 33.47 -30.95
CA GLU A 231 3.13 32.98 -31.47
C GLU A 231 3.19 31.44 -31.35
N GLU A 232 3.89 30.78 -32.29
CA GLU A 232 4.09 29.34 -32.22
C GLU A 232 5.05 28.96 -31.07
N VAL A 233 4.58 28.12 -30.14
CA VAL A 233 5.40 27.67 -29.03
C VAL A 233 6.22 26.46 -29.44
N PRO A 234 7.56 26.49 -29.32
CA PRO A 234 8.42 25.36 -29.67
C PRO A 234 8.13 24.11 -28.83
N ALA A 235 8.10 22.95 -29.48
CA ALA A 235 7.81 21.67 -28.82
C ALA A 235 8.74 21.36 -27.62
N GLU A 236 10.00 21.76 -27.69
CA GLU A 236 10.95 21.57 -26.59
C GLU A 236 10.57 22.38 -25.33
N LYS A 237 10.07 23.61 -25.50
CA LYS A 237 9.57 24.40 -24.37
C LYS A 237 8.34 23.76 -23.75
N ILE A 238 7.42 23.26 -24.57
CA ILE A 238 6.23 22.56 -24.09
C ILE A 238 6.61 21.32 -23.31
N ARG A 239 7.57 20.51 -23.80
CA ARG A 239 8.06 19.33 -23.05
C ARG A 239 8.63 19.72 -21.69
N LYS A 240 9.41 20.77 -21.61
CA LYS A 240 9.97 21.26 -20.34
C LYS A 240 8.87 21.71 -19.38
N ALA A 241 7.87 22.44 -19.87
CA ALA A 241 6.75 22.90 -19.05
C ALA A 241 5.87 21.75 -18.56
N ILE A 242 5.54 20.78 -19.42
CA ILE A 242 4.83 19.57 -19.02
C ILE A 242 5.60 18.83 -17.91
N ARG A 243 6.93 18.65 -18.07
CA ARG A 243 7.77 18.02 -17.06
C ARG A 243 7.74 18.78 -15.74
N SER A 244 7.93 20.10 -15.78
CA SER A 244 7.91 20.94 -14.57
C SER A 244 6.57 20.87 -13.85
N ALA A 245 5.46 20.94 -14.56
CA ALA A 245 4.11 20.83 -14.01
C ALA A 245 3.82 19.43 -13.45
N THR A 246 4.31 18.38 -14.12
CA THR A 246 4.16 16.97 -13.68
C THR A 246 4.95 16.71 -12.40
N VAL A 247 6.21 17.12 -12.35
CA VAL A 247 7.09 16.99 -11.18
C VAL A 247 6.52 17.76 -9.98
N ALA A 248 5.94 18.94 -10.22
CA ALA A 248 5.27 19.74 -9.19
C ALA A 248 3.90 19.17 -8.75
N VAL A 249 3.45 18.05 -9.32
CA VAL A 249 2.13 17.43 -9.06
C VAL A 249 0.96 18.40 -9.33
N LYS A 250 1.13 19.29 -10.30
CA LYS A 250 0.11 20.26 -10.71
C LYS A 250 -0.63 19.89 -11.99
N MET A 251 -0.06 18.97 -12.74
CA MET A 251 -0.60 18.45 -14.00
C MET A 251 -0.35 16.96 -14.08
N VAL A 252 -1.27 16.22 -14.67
CA VAL A 252 -1.16 14.80 -14.94
C VAL A 252 -1.26 14.57 -16.44
N PRO A 253 -0.15 14.28 -17.14
CA PRO A 253 -0.18 13.98 -18.57
C PRO A 253 -0.96 12.69 -18.85
N VAL A 254 -1.82 12.72 -19.87
CA VAL A 254 -2.61 11.55 -20.28
C VAL A 254 -2.14 11.06 -21.63
N THR A 255 -1.82 9.78 -21.70
CA THR A 255 -1.42 9.04 -22.91
C THR A 255 -2.41 7.92 -23.20
N CYS A 256 -2.38 7.34 -24.39
CA CYS A 256 -3.29 6.26 -24.77
C CYS A 256 -2.60 5.18 -25.62
N GLY A 257 -3.22 4.01 -25.67
CA GLY A 257 -2.74 2.90 -26.49
C GLY A 257 -3.43 1.57 -26.22
N THR A 258 -2.86 0.52 -26.77
CA THR A 258 -3.22 -0.86 -26.46
C THR A 258 -1.97 -1.71 -26.32
N SER A 259 -1.66 -2.08 -25.10
CA SER A 259 -0.48 -2.88 -24.79
C SER A 259 -0.57 -4.27 -25.41
N TYR A 260 -1.74 -4.88 -25.47
CA TYR A 260 -1.96 -6.20 -26.05
C TYR A 260 -1.58 -6.24 -27.55
N LYS A 261 -1.96 -5.24 -28.32
CA LYS A 261 -1.61 -5.10 -29.74
C LYS A 261 -0.33 -4.30 -29.99
N ASN A 262 0.44 -4.01 -28.96
CA ASN A 262 1.72 -3.31 -29.02
C ASN A 262 1.66 -1.89 -29.65
N LYS A 263 0.51 -1.21 -29.59
CA LYS A 263 0.34 0.13 -30.14
C LYS A 263 0.35 1.17 -29.00
N GLY A 264 1.26 2.11 -29.04
CA GLY A 264 1.40 3.22 -28.08
C GLY A 264 2.43 2.99 -26.97
N VAL A 265 3.02 1.81 -26.82
CA VAL A 265 3.97 1.50 -25.73
C VAL A 265 5.29 2.25 -25.91
N GLN A 266 5.79 2.39 -27.14
CA GLN A 266 7.01 3.17 -27.41
C GLN A 266 6.81 4.64 -27.05
N LYS A 267 5.64 5.19 -27.35
CA LYS A 267 5.29 6.58 -27.00
C LYS A 267 5.06 6.76 -25.50
N LEU A 268 4.58 5.74 -24.80
CA LEU A 268 4.55 5.72 -23.34
C LEU A 268 5.96 5.77 -22.75
N LEU A 269 6.90 4.98 -23.30
CA LEU A 269 8.32 5.00 -22.89
C LEU A 269 8.96 6.37 -23.15
N ASP A 270 8.68 7.01 -24.29
CA ASP A 270 9.12 8.37 -24.56
C ASP A 270 8.58 9.35 -23.53
N ALA A 271 7.29 9.29 -23.21
CA ALA A 271 6.65 10.14 -22.22
C ALA A 271 7.23 9.91 -20.80
N ILE A 272 7.56 8.68 -20.42
CA ILE A 272 8.23 8.38 -19.15
C ILE A 272 9.60 9.07 -19.08
N VAL A 273 10.38 8.98 -20.13
CA VAL A 273 11.72 9.64 -20.20
C VAL A 273 11.61 11.15 -20.15
N ASP A 274 10.67 11.71 -20.92
CA ASP A 274 10.54 13.15 -21.08
C ASP A 274 9.87 13.85 -19.88
N TYR A 275 8.86 13.23 -19.25
CA TYR A 275 8.00 13.91 -18.26
C TYR A 275 8.12 13.39 -16.84
N MET A 276 8.55 12.15 -16.63
CA MET A 276 8.69 11.62 -15.27
C MET A 276 9.94 12.15 -14.56
N PRO A 277 9.89 12.35 -13.23
CA PRO A 277 11.02 12.87 -12.48
C PRO A 277 12.23 11.94 -12.47
N SER A 278 13.39 12.53 -12.35
CA SER A 278 14.63 11.87 -11.92
C SER A 278 14.78 11.98 -10.40
N PRO A 279 15.70 11.24 -9.77
CA PRO A 279 15.97 11.40 -8.33
C PRO A 279 16.42 12.82 -7.91
N LEU A 280 16.85 13.66 -8.86
CA LEU A 280 17.21 15.06 -8.60
C LEU A 280 16.01 16.01 -8.59
N ASP A 281 14.91 15.62 -9.20
CA ASP A 281 13.71 16.46 -9.31
C ASP A 281 12.79 16.33 -8.09
N VAL A 282 12.98 15.29 -7.27
CA VAL A 282 12.19 15.07 -6.05
C VAL A 282 12.85 15.74 -4.86
N PRO A 283 12.08 16.18 -3.86
CA PRO A 283 12.65 16.76 -2.64
C PRO A 283 13.66 15.83 -1.97
N ALA A 284 14.68 16.42 -1.34
CA ALA A 284 15.62 15.67 -0.49
C ALA A 284 14.85 14.91 0.59
N ILE A 285 15.25 13.65 0.82
CA ILE A 285 14.57 12.83 1.81
C ILE A 285 14.88 13.32 3.22
N GLU A 286 13.85 13.41 4.04
CA GLU A 286 13.95 13.75 5.45
C GLU A 286 14.05 12.50 6.31
N GLY A 287 14.73 12.64 7.44
CA GLY A 287 14.84 11.60 8.44
C GLY A 287 15.23 12.17 9.78
N THR A 288 15.15 11.36 10.82
CA THR A 288 15.52 11.73 12.19
C THR A 288 16.85 11.13 12.59
N VAL A 289 17.66 11.91 13.29
CA VAL A 289 18.92 11.41 13.85
C VAL A 289 18.60 10.55 15.08
N PRO A 290 19.09 9.30 15.16
CA PRO A 290 18.82 8.44 16.29
C PRO A 290 19.18 9.09 17.62
N LYS A 291 18.28 9.04 18.60
CA LYS A 291 18.42 9.55 19.98
C LYS A 291 18.31 11.07 20.18
N THR A 292 18.24 11.88 19.14
CA THR A 292 18.18 13.35 19.28
C THR A 292 16.88 13.95 18.80
N ASP A 293 16.09 13.21 18.02
CA ASP A 293 14.88 13.65 17.33
C ASP A 293 15.11 14.87 16.39
N GLU A 294 16.36 15.19 16.09
CA GLU A 294 16.70 16.21 15.12
C GLU A 294 16.37 15.73 13.70
N VAL A 295 15.69 16.57 12.93
CA VAL A 295 15.39 16.29 11.53
C VAL A 295 16.58 16.67 10.67
N GLU A 296 17.03 15.74 9.84
CA GLU A 296 18.13 15.93 8.90
C GLU A 296 17.66 15.51 7.49
N THR A 297 18.14 16.21 6.47
CA THR A 297 17.83 15.91 5.06
C THR A 297 19.01 15.24 4.38
N ARG A 298 18.73 14.38 3.40
CA ARG A 298 19.71 13.75 2.52
C ARG A 298 19.40 14.08 1.08
N GLU A 299 20.31 14.80 0.43
CA GLU A 299 20.21 15.10 -1.00
C GLU A 299 20.62 13.89 -1.85
N ALA A 300 20.03 13.78 -3.02
CA ALA A 300 20.38 12.75 -4.00
C ALA A 300 21.76 13.07 -4.63
N SER A 301 22.83 12.67 -3.95
CA SER A 301 24.23 12.89 -4.36
C SER A 301 25.07 11.67 -4.02
N ASP A 302 25.98 11.31 -4.91
CA ASP A 302 26.94 10.20 -4.69
C ASP A 302 27.99 10.56 -3.63
N ASP A 303 28.26 11.85 -3.41
CA ASP A 303 29.24 12.36 -2.44
C ASP A 303 28.68 12.52 -1.02
N ALA A 304 27.37 12.43 -0.86
CA ALA A 304 26.71 12.52 0.44
C ALA A 304 26.92 11.24 1.27
N PRO A 305 26.73 11.28 2.60
CA PRO A 305 26.75 10.07 3.43
C PRO A 305 25.71 9.04 2.94
N PHE A 306 26.09 7.77 2.91
CA PHE A 306 25.21 6.71 2.45
C PHE A 306 23.94 6.61 3.30
N SER A 307 22.78 6.59 2.64
CA SER A 307 21.49 6.27 3.24
C SER A 307 20.60 5.52 2.24
N ALA A 308 19.93 4.49 2.71
CA ALA A 308 19.04 3.65 1.92
C ALA A 308 17.88 3.14 2.78
N LEU A 309 16.75 2.89 2.14
CA LEU A 309 15.56 2.33 2.77
C LEU A 309 15.32 0.91 2.23
N ALA A 310 15.24 -0.06 3.13
CA ALA A 310 14.82 -1.41 2.81
C ALA A 310 13.29 -1.45 2.69
N PHE A 311 12.76 -1.68 1.48
CA PHE A 311 11.34 -1.60 1.24
C PHE A 311 10.67 -2.94 0.97
N LYS A 312 11.44 -3.99 0.70
CA LYS A 312 10.91 -5.34 0.47
C LYS A 312 11.90 -6.40 0.90
N ILE A 313 11.41 -7.43 1.56
CA ILE A 313 12.16 -8.64 1.88
C ILE A 313 11.53 -9.80 1.09
N MET A 314 12.35 -10.67 0.54
CA MET A 314 11.93 -11.86 -0.20
C MET A 314 12.85 -13.03 0.13
N THR A 315 12.29 -14.22 0.23
CA THR A 315 13.07 -15.46 0.38
C THR A 315 13.20 -16.14 -0.98
N ASP A 316 14.43 -16.22 -1.46
CA ASP A 316 14.75 -16.87 -2.72
C ASP A 316 15.28 -18.29 -2.46
N PRO A 317 14.84 -19.33 -3.21
CA PRO A 317 15.25 -20.70 -2.98
C PRO A 317 16.76 -20.96 -3.17
N TYR A 318 17.44 -20.13 -3.98
CA TYR A 318 18.85 -20.31 -4.39
C TYR A 318 19.83 -19.43 -3.64
N VAL A 319 19.45 -18.18 -3.38
CA VAL A 319 20.31 -17.17 -2.72
C VAL A 319 19.92 -16.89 -1.28
N GLY A 320 18.79 -17.40 -0.84
CA GLY A 320 18.25 -17.15 0.50
C GLY A 320 17.55 -15.81 0.61
N ARG A 321 17.75 -15.10 1.72
CA ARG A 321 17.08 -13.84 2.00
C ARG A 321 17.63 -12.71 1.15
N LEU A 322 16.76 -12.09 0.37
CA LEU A 322 16.98 -10.88 -0.44
C LEU A 322 16.31 -9.69 0.24
N SER A 323 17.05 -8.62 0.43
CA SER A 323 16.54 -7.34 0.95
C SER A 323 16.63 -6.30 -0.15
N PHE A 324 15.50 -5.90 -0.71
CA PHE A 324 15.43 -4.83 -1.70
C PHE A 324 15.51 -3.49 -1.00
N PHE A 325 16.36 -2.62 -1.51
CA PHE A 325 16.56 -1.30 -0.96
C PHE A 325 16.74 -0.24 -2.05
N ARG A 326 16.32 0.98 -1.73
CA ARG A 326 16.59 2.17 -2.53
C ARG A 326 17.65 3.00 -1.85
N VAL A 327 18.67 3.40 -2.61
CA VAL A 327 19.69 4.34 -2.17
C VAL A 327 19.18 5.76 -2.39
N TYR A 328 19.10 6.55 -1.33
CA TYR A 328 18.70 7.96 -1.41
C TYR A 328 19.92 8.89 -1.51
N SER A 329 21.00 8.55 -0.82
CA SER A 329 22.23 9.35 -0.86
C SER A 329 23.48 8.47 -0.74
N GLY A 330 24.58 8.97 -1.25
CA GLY A 330 25.88 8.32 -1.15
C GLY A 330 26.03 7.08 -2.02
N THR A 331 27.12 6.38 -1.76
CA THR A 331 27.49 5.14 -2.48
C THR A 331 27.95 4.08 -1.49
N ILE A 332 27.78 2.81 -1.85
CA ILE A 332 28.35 1.71 -1.08
C ILE A 332 28.79 0.55 -1.96
N GLU A 333 29.90 -0.07 -1.59
CA GLU A 333 30.48 -1.23 -2.27
C GLU A 333 30.02 -2.54 -1.62
N THR A 334 29.96 -3.59 -2.43
CA THR A 334 29.76 -4.98 -1.98
C THR A 334 30.80 -5.35 -0.91
N GLY A 335 30.34 -6.07 0.12
CA GLY A 335 31.19 -6.52 1.22
C GLY A 335 31.43 -5.53 2.35
N LYS A 336 30.98 -4.27 2.21
CA LYS A 336 31.07 -3.24 3.25
C LYS A 336 30.02 -3.46 4.35
N THR A 337 30.27 -2.86 5.50
CA THR A 337 29.36 -2.83 6.64
C THR A 337 28.52 -1.57 6.60
N VAL A 338 27.25 -1.72 6.90
CA VAL A 338 26.26 -0.64 7.07
C VAL A 338 25.68 -0.67 8.48
N MET A 339 25.16 0.45 8.93
CA MET A 339 24.36 0.54 10.13
C MET A 339 22.88 0.43 9.76
N ASN A 340 22.18 -0.54 10.33
CA ASN A 340 20.73 -0.51 10.40
C ASN A 340 20.36 0.40 11.57
N SER A 341 20.07 1.65 11.27
CA SER A 341 19.83 2.69 12.28
C SER A 341 18.50 2.53 12.99
N THR A 342 17.50 1.92 12.34
CA THR A 342 16.20 1.61 12.95
C THR A 342 16.34 0.62 14.11
N LYS A 343 17.22 -0.38 13.97
CA LYS A 343 17.46 -1.43 14.98
C LYS A 343 18.74 -1.22 15.79
N GLY A 344 19.57 -0.26 15.42
CA GLY A 344 20.86 0.00 16.08
C GLY A 344 21.88 -1.11 15.92
N VAL A 345 21.83 -1.90 14.83
CA VAL A 345 22.73 -3.03 14.59
C VAL A 345 23.55 -2.85 13.32
N ARG A 346 24.78 -3.35 13.35
CA ARG A 346 25.65 -3.38 12.17
C ARG A 346 25.38 -4.62 11.36
N GLU A 347 25.29 -4.45 10.05
CA GLU A 347 25.11 -5.55 9.11
C GLU A 347 26.09 -5.44 7.94
N ARG A 348 26.42 -6.58 7.35
CA ARG A 348 27.33 -6.64 6.20
C ARG A 348 26.54 -6.88 4.93
N LEU A 349 26.71 -6.01 3.93
CA LEU A 349 26.24 -6.20 2.56
C LEU A 349 27.10 -7.28 1.90
N GLY A 350 26.64 -8.52 1.88
CA GLY A 350 27.38 -9.65 1.31
C GLY A 350 27.54 -9.51 -0.21
N ARG A 351 26.45 -9.58 -0.92
CA ARG A 351 26.36 -9.37 -2.39
C ARG A 351 25.28 -8.33 -2.65
N ILE A 352 25.48 -7.55 -3.69
CA ILE A 352 24.46 -6.62 -4.20
C ILE A 352 24.08 -7.08 -5.60
N LEU A 353 22.79 -7.20 -5.85
CA LEU A 353 22.22 -7.70 -7.09
C LEU A 353 21.35 -6.64 -7.75
N LEU A 354 21.53 -6.45 -9.04
CA LEU A 354 20.55 -5.77 -9.88
C LEU A 354 19.59 -6.81 -10.45
N MET A 355 18.30 -6.50 -10.35
CA MET A 355 17.27 -7.40 -10.85
C MET A 355 16.81 -6.96 -12.24
N HIS A 356 16.92 -7.87 -13.20
CA HIS A 356 16.41 -7.70 -14.56
C HIS A 356 15.38 -8.81 -14.83
N ALA A 357 14.14 -8.59 -14.44
CA ALA A 357 13.13 -9.65 -14.51
C ALA A 357 13.61 -10.93 -13.78
N ASN A 358 13.83 -12.03 -14.53
CA ASN A 358 14.34 -13.29 -13.98
C ASN A 358 15.87 -13.40 -13.95
N HIS A 359 16.59 -12.41 -14.46
CA HIS A 359 18.04 -12.39 -14.48
C HIS A 359 18.58 -11.56 -13.32
N ARG A 360 19.71 -11.99 -12.78
CA ARG A 360 20.40 -11.33 -11.66
C ARG A 360 21.81 -10.97 -12.12
N GLU A 361 22.19 -9.73 -11.91
CA GLU A 361 23.53 -9.24 -12.16
C GLU A 361 24.19 -8.82 -10.84
N ASP A 362 25.40 -9.31 -10.60
CA ASP A 362 26.18 -8.91 -9.44
C ASP A 362 26.76 -7.51 -9.62
N LEU A 363 26.42 -6.61 -8.70
CA LEU A 363 26.97 -5.26 -8.66
C LEU A 363 28.15 -5.18 -7.69
N THR A 364 29.20 -4.46 -8.08
CA THR A 364 30.32 -4.16 -7.19
C THR A 364 30.03 -2.97 -6.29
N GLN A 365 29.17 -2.05 -6.72
CA GLN A 365 28.86 -0.80 -6.06
C GLN A 365 27.45 -0.34 -6.47
N VAL A 366 26.76 0.34 -5.58
CA VAL A 366 25.51 1.08 -5.86
C VAL A 366 25.68 2.55 -5.53
N TYR A 367 24.86 3.36 -6.19
CA TYR A 367 24.92 4.81 -6.19
C TYR A 367 23.58 5.41 -5.73
N SER A 368 23.59 6.69 -5.39
CA SER A 368 22.36 7.46 -5.11
C SER A 368 21.32 7.26 -6.23
N GLY A 369 20.06 7.06 -5.89
CA GLY A 369 18.97 6.81 -6.83
C GLY A 369 18.84 5.36 -7.33
N ASP A 370 19.77 4.47 -6.99
CA ASP A 370 19.71 3.06 -7.39
C ASP A 370 18.68 2.28 -6.55
N ILE A 371 18.06 1.31 -7.21
CA ILE A 371 17.25 0.25 -6.59
C ILE A 371 17.96 -1.07 -6.80
N ALA A 372 18.28 -1.76 -5.72
CA ALA A 372 19.03 -3.02 -5.77
C ALA A 372 18.56 -3.99 -4.67
N ALA A 373 19.02 -5.24 -4.76
CA ALA A 373 18.78 -6.25 -3.74
C ALA A 373 20.09 -6.63 -3.05
N ALA A 374 20.09 -6.74 -1.73
CA ALA A 374 21.22 -7.20 -0.93
C ALA A 374 21.01 -8.63 -0.44
N VAL A 375 22.08 -9.42 -0.49
CA VAL A 375 22.17 -10.73 0.15
C VAL A 375 23.04 -10.61 1.40
N GLY A 376 22.61 -11.23 2.49
CA GLY A 376 23.41 -11.33 3.72
C GLY A 376 22.95 -10.44 4.86
N LEU A 377 21.94 -9.60 4.66
CA LEU A 377 21.29 -8.83 5.73
C LEU A 377 20.38 -9.76 6.55
N LYS A 378 20.74 -9.99 7.81
CA LYS A 378 20.05 -10.97 8.68
C LYS A 378 18.94 -10.35 9.51
N ASN A 379 19.17 -9.13 9.99
CA ASN A 379 18.27 -8.42 10.92
C ASN A 379 17.39 -7.39 10.23
N THR A 380 17.74 -6.97 9.02
CA THR A 380 16.99 -5.96 8.27
C THR A 380 15.61 -6.47 7.89
N THR A 381 14.58 -5.69 8.18
CA THR A 381 13.18 -5.92 7.80
C THR A 381 12.66 -4.78 6.93
N THR A 382 11.47 -4.94 6.38
CA THR A 382 10.84 -3.89 5.57
C THR A 382 10.62 -2.62 6.41
N GLY A 383 11.02 -1.48 5.87
CA GLY A 383 10.97 -0.18 6.55
C GLY A 383 12.25 0.20 7.28
N ASP A 384 13.23 -0.71 7.41
CA ASP A 384 14.49 -0.38 8.08
C ASP A 384 15.37 0.54 7.21
N THR A 385 16.08 1.45 7.87
CA THR A 385 17.06 2.32 7.23
C THR A 385 18.45 1.73 7.35
N LEU A 386 19.16 1.69 6.23
CA LEU A 386 20.57 1.33 6.13
C LEU A 386 21.38 2.60 5.86
N CYS A 387 22.37 2.91 6.68
CA CYS A 387 23.12 4.14 6.53
C CYS A 387 24.60 3.99 6.88
N ASP A 388 25.36 5.08 6.66
CA ASP A 388 26.73 5.23 7.15
C ASP A 388 26.76 5.23 8.68
N GLU A 389 27.77 4.56 9.26
CA GLU A 389 27.88 4.40 10.69
C GLU A 389 28.11 5.73 11.44
N LYS A 390 28.81 6.68 10.80
CA LYS A 390 29.16 7.95 11.42
C LYS A 390 28.08 9.02 11.24
N HIS A 391 27.25 8.88 10.21
CA HIS A 391 26.20 9.82 9.86
C HIS A 391 24.85 9.08 9.86
N GLN A 392 24.44 8.64 11.06
CA GLN A 392 23.24 7.84 11.20
C GLN A 392 21.99 8.71 11.03
N ILE A 393 21.05 8.17 10.30
CA ILE A 393 19.71 8.74 10.06
C ILE A 393 18.69 7.61 10.06
N ILE A 394 17.50 7.86 10.55
CA ILE A 394 16.33 7.00 10.38
C ILE A 394 15.43 7.74 9.39
N LEU A 395 15.32 7.23 8.19
CA LEU A 395 14.38 7.72 7.21
C LEU A 395 12.95 7.42 7.70
N GLU A 396 11.99 8.22 7.28
CA GLU A 396 10.60 8.08 7.70
C GLU A 396 10.14 6.62 7.63
N SER A 397 9.60 6.11 8.73
CA SER A 397 9.11 4.74 8.82
C SER A 397 7.81 4.57 8.03
N MET A 398 7.67 3.42 7.37
CA MET A 398 6.40 3.03 6.76
C MET A 398 5.44 2.56 7.85
N GLU A 399 4.25 3.12 7.88
CA GLU A 399 3.16 2.63 8.73
C GLU A 399 2.36 1.58 7.96
N PHE A 400 2.15 0.44 8.57
CA PHE A 400 1.37 -0.64 7.96
C PHE A 400 0.05 -0.81 8.71
N PRO A 401 -1.07 -1.01 7.99
CA PRO A 401 -2.35 -1.24 8.63
C PRO A 401 -2.35 -2.58 9.39
N ASP A 402 -3.08 -2.61 10.50
CA ASP A 402 -3.26 -3.85 11.25
C ASP A 402 -4.11 -4.87 10.47
N PRO A 403 -3.77 -6.16 10.57
CA PRO A 403 -4.55 -7.21 9.92
C PRO A 403 -5.99 -7.27 10.44
N VAL A 404 -6.93 -7.46 9.53
CA VAL A 404 -8.37 -7.46 9.85
C VAL A 404 -8.97 -8.86 9.95
N ILE A 405 -8.40 -9.85 9.25
CA ILE A 405 -8.86 -11.24 9.26
C ILE A 405 -7.87 -12.13 10.02
N ARG A 406 -8.39 -13.07 10.79
CA ARG A 406 -7.63 -14.06 11.55
C ARG A 406 -8.15 -15.45 11.24
N VAL A 407 -7.21 -16.41 11.09
CA VAL A 407 -7.48 -17.81 10.81
C VAL A 407 -6.60 -18.66 11.73
N ALA A 408 -7.17 -19.70 12.30
CA ALA A 408 -6.38 -20.71 13.00
C ALA A 408 -5.77 -21.67 11.98
N ILE A 409 -4.48 -21.97 12.15
CA ILE A 409 -3.75 -22.89 11.29
C ILE A 409 -3.07 -23.98 12.14
N GLU A 410 -3.24 -25.24 11.75
CA GLU A 410 -2.67 -26.38 12.46
C GLU A 410 -1.95 -27.29 11.46
N PRO A 411 -0.72 -27.74 11.77
CA PRO A 411 -0.02 -28.67 10.90
C PRO A 411 -0.69 -30.04 10.98
N LYS A 412 -0.81 -30.74 9.87
CA LYS A 412 -1.38 -32.10 9.84
C LYS A 412 -0.53 -33.13 10.60
N THR A 413 0.74 -32.86 10.81
CA THR A 413 1.66 -33.76 11.51
C THR A 413 2.49 -33.04 12.57
N LYS A 414 2.86 -33.73 13.65
CA LYS A 414 3.75 -33.13 14.68
C LYS A 414 5.11 -32.72 14.14
N ALA A 415 5.68 -33.45 13.18
CA ALA A 415 6.93 -33.07 12.51
C ALA A 415 6.78 -31.79 11.63
N GLY A 416 5.57 -31.44 11.23
CA GLY A 416 5.26 -30.23 10.50
C GLY A 416 5.26 -28.98 11.36
N GLN A 417 5.16 -29.10 12.69
CA GLN A 417 5.00 -27.96 13.59
C GLN A 417 6.21 -27.02 13.59
N GLU A 418 7.43 -27.57 13.69
CA GLU A 418 8.66 -26.77 13.63
C GLU A 418 8.86 -26.14 12.26
N LYS A 419 8.59 -26.91 11.19
CA LYS A 419 8.67 -26.41 9.82
C LYS A 419 7.66 -25.28 9.57
N MET A 420 6.44 -25.44 10.09
CA MET A 420 5.40 -24.42 9.98
C MET A 420 5.80 -23.13 10.71
N ALA A 421 6.32 -23.22 11.92
CA ALA A 421 6.76 -22.04 12.67
C ALA A 421 7.87 -21.27 11.94
N ILE A 422 8.87 -21.99 11.38
CA ILE A 422 9.95 -21.38 10.60
C ILE A 422 9.41 -20.75 9.31
N ALA A 423 8.50 -21.43 8.62
CA ALA A 423 7.90 -20.93 7.39
C ALA A 423 7.04 -19.69 7.63
N LEU A 424 6.18 -19.72 8.67
CA LEU A 424 5.35 -18.58 9.05
C LEU A 424 6.20 -17.36 9.46
N GLN A 425 7.30 -17.57 10.19
CA GLN A 425 8.21 -16.49 10.53
C GLN A 425 8.85 -15.86 9.30
N LYS A 426 9.29 -16.67 8.32
CA LYS A 426 9.83 -16.15 7.07
C LYS A 426 8.79 -15.34 6.29
N LEU A 427 7.55 -15.82 6.22
CA LEU A 427 6.46 -15.10 5.57
C LEU A 427 6.14 -13.78 6.28
N ALA A 428 6.17 -13.77 7.62
CA ALA A 428 6.00 -12.53 8.41
C ALA A 428 7.17 -11.54 8.24
N ASP A 429 8.39 -12.04 8.02
CA ASP A 429 9.53 -11.19 7.72
C ASP A 429 9.43 -10.54 6.31
N GLU A 430 8.75 -11.21 5.38
CA GLU A 430 8.52 -10.71 4.03
C GLU A 430 7.37 -9.69 3.97
N ASP A 431 6.30 -9.96 4.71
CA ASP A 431 5.08 -9.15 4.71
C ASP A 431 4.75 -8.61 6.11
N PRO A 432 4.97 -7.32 6.37
CA PRO A 432 4.68 -6.71 7.68
C PRO A 432 3.18 -6.64 8.01
N THR A 433 2.28 -6.82 7.05
CA THR A 433 0.82 -6.91 7.29
C THR A 433 0.36 -8.32 7.62
N PHE A 434 1.23 -9.30 7.44
CA PHE A 434 1.00 -10.66 7.89
C PHE A 434 1.57 -10.85 9.29
N LYS A 435 0.72 -11.24 10.23
CA LYS A 435 1.13 -11.54 11.61
C LYS A 435 0.84 -13.00 11.95
N THR A 436 1.72 -13.60 12.73
CA THR A 436 1.53 -14.93 13.26
C THR A 436 1.88 -14.95 14.75
N TYR A 437 1.05 -15.61 15.54
CA TYR A 437 1.25 -15.76 16.98
C TYR A 437 0.53 -17.01 17.48
N THR A 438 0.92 -17.46 18.67
CA THR A 438 0.18 -18.51 19.36
C THR A 438 -0.81 -17.89 20.32
N ASP A 439 -2.07 -18.29 20.21
CA ASP A 439 -3.11 -17.90 21.15
C ASP A 439 -2.84 -18.58 22.50
N GLU A 440 -2.66 -17.79 23.54
CA GLU A 440 -2.29 -18.29 24.87
C GLU A 440 -3.40 -19.13 25.53
N GLU A 441 -4.66 -18.86 25.19
CA GLU A 441 -5.82 -19.58 25.78
C GLU A 441 -6.06 -20.91 25.07
N THR A 442 -5.97 -20.92 23.74
CA THR A 442 -6.30 -22.11 22.94
C THR A 442 -5.08 -22.93 22.55
N GLY A 443 -3.88 -22.36 22.65
CA GLY A 443 -2.64 -22.96 22.18
C GLY A 443 -2.57 -23.08 20.65
N GLN A 444 -3.54 -22.50 19.91
CA GLN A 444 -3.58 -22.53 18.45
C GLN A 444 -2.62 -21.51 17.85
N THR A 445 -2.01 -21.88 16.74
CA THR A 445 -1.29 -20.92 15.92
C THR A 445 -2.30 -20.13 15.10
N ILE A 446 -2.29 -18.81 15.28
CA ILE A 446 -3.15 -17.88 14.54
C ILE A 446 -2.32 -17.17 13.47
N ILE A 447 -2.88 -17.07 12.28
CA ILE A 447 -2.38 -16.21 11.21
C ILE A 447 -3.39 -15.10 10.97
N ALA A 448 -2.88 -13.90 10.77
CA ALA A 448 -3.69 -12.71 10.57
C ALA A 448 -3.20 -11.95 9.32
N GLY A 449 -4.13 -11.46 8.50
CA GLY A 449 -3.85 -10.78 7.24
C GLY A 449 -4.93 -9.77 6.86
N MET A 450 -4.72 -9.09 5.74
CA MET A 450 -5.55 -7.98 5.28
C MET A 450 -6.87 -8.43 4.67
N GLY A 451 -6.93 -9.65 4.11
CA GLY A 451 -8.11 -10.16 3.44
C GLY A 451 -8.08 -11.67 3.27
N GLU A 452 -9.18 -12.22 2.75
CA GLU A 452 -9.33 -13.67 2.53
C GLU A 452 -8.31 -14.17 1.49
N LEU A 453 -8.17 -13.45 0.39
CA LEU A 453 -7.21 -13.78 -0.66
C LEU A 453 -5.76 -13.72 -0.15
N HIS A 454 -5.44 -12.74 0.69
CA HIS A 454 -4.12 -12.64 1.31
C HIS A 454 -3.78 -13.90 2.12
N LEU A 455 -4.67 -14.32 3.03
CA LEU A 455 -4.44 -15.52 3.84
C LEU A 455 -4.43 -16.80 3.01
N GLU A 456 -5.25 -16.89 1.97
CA GLU A 456 -5.27 -18.03 1.04
C GLU A 456 -3.92 -18.17 0.33
N ILE A 457 -3.32 -17.07 -0.10
CA ILE A 457 -1.99 -17.07 -0.72
C ILE A 457 -0.91 -17.49 0.27
N ILE A 458 -0.96 -17.02 1.51
CA ILE A 458 -0.02 -17.44 2.56
C ILE A 458 -0.10 -18.96 2.79
N VAL A 459 -1.30 -19.52 2.85
CA VAL A 459 -1.51 -20.97 3.02
C VAL A 459 -1.01 -21.76 1.82
N ASP A 460 -1.24 -21.26 0.63
CA ASP A 460 -0.77 -21.88 -0.62
C ASP A 460 0.76 -21.88 -0.70
N ARG A 461 1.40 -20.79 -0.28
CA ARG A 461 2.86 -20.69 -0.15
C ARG A 461 3.42 -21.69 0.89
N LEU A 462 2.77 -21.82 2.04
CA LEU A 462 3.16 -22.83 3.04
C LEU A 462 3.18 -24.24 2.45
N LEU A 463 2.15 -24.60 1.68
CA LEU A 463 2.06 -25.90 1.05
C LEU A 463 3.10 -26.11 -0.05
N ARG A 464 3.20 -25.17 -0.99
CA ARG A 464 3.97 -25.36 -2.22
C ARG A 464 5.45 -25.03 -2.08
N GLU A 465 5.79 -23.91 -1.40
CA GLU A 465 7.18 -23.49 -1.23
C GLU A 465 7.86 -24.20 -0.04
N PHE A 466 7.17 -24.27 1.10
CA PHE A 466 7.73 -24.80 2.33
C PHE A 466 7.41 -26.29 2.58
N LYS A 467 6.55 -26.89 1.73
CA LYS A 467 6.11 -28.28 1.86
C LYS A 467 5.51 -28.59 3.24
N VAL A 468 4.72 -27.67 3.77
CA VAL A 468 3.99 -27.79 5.03
C VAL A 468 2.52 -27.97 4.74
N GLU A 469 1.98 -29.16 5.06
CA GLU A 469 0.54 -29.41 5.02
C GLU A 469 -0.09 -28.95 6.33
N ALA A 470 -1.09 -28.08 6.22
CA ALA A 470 -1.81 -27.53 7.35
C ALA A 470 -3.32 -27.59 7.13
N ASN A 471 -4.06 -27.67 8.23
CA ASN A 471 -5.49 -27.47 8.28
C ASN A 471 -5.76 -26.02 8.65
N VAL A 472 -6.70 -25.40 7.95
CA VAL A 472 -7.10 -24.00 8.18
C VAL A 472 -8.49 -24.00 8.79
N GLY A 473 -8.63 -23.30 9.92
CA GLY A 473 -9.91 -23.06 10.57
C GLY A 473 -10.73 -21.97 9.85
N LYS A 474 -11.97 -21.74 10.28
CA LYS A 474 -12.78 -20.64 9.74
C LYS A 474 -12.10 -19.30 10.05
N PRO A 475 -12.15 -18.33 9.13
CA PRO A 475 -11.66 -17.00 9.37
C PRO A 475 -12.29 -16.40 10.63
N GLN A 476 -11.48 -15.76 11.45
CA GLN A 476 -11.97 -15.03 12.62
C GLN A 476 -11.88 -13.51 12.38
N VAL A 477 -12.92 -12.82 12.79
CA VAL A 477 -12.98 -11.37 12.69
C VAL A 477 -12.26 -10.74 13.88
N SER A 478 -11.42 -9.75 13.63
CA SER A 478 -10.77 -8.98 14.69
C SER A 478 -11.72 -7.91 15.20
N TYR A 479 -12.49 -8.27 16.22
CA TYR A 479 -13.29 -7.30 16.97
C TYR A 479 -12.38 -6.39 17.80
N LYS A 480 -12.92 -5.23 18.21
CA LYS A 480 -12.29 -4.32 19.18
C LYS A 480 -13.26 -4.09 20.32
N GLU A 481 -12.76 -3.51 21.40
CA GLU A 481 -13.58 -3.08 22.53
C GLU A 481 -13.49 -1.57 22.69
N THR A 482 -14.53 -0.94 23.21
CA THR A 482 -14.52 0.45 23.63
C THR A 482 -15.52 0.67 24.77
N VAL A 483 -15.63 1.88 25.26
CA VAL A 483 -16.56 2.25 26.32
C VAL A 483 -17.54 3.32 25.85
N ARG A 484 -18.77 3.30 26.39
CA ARG A 484 -19.83 4.27 26.02
C ARG A 484 -19.86 5.50 26.88
N LYS A 485 -19.42 5.42 28.14
CA LYS A 485 -19.54 6.50 29.13
C LYS A 485 -18.29 6.63 29.97
N ALA A 486 -18.13 7.76 30.60
CA ALA A 486 -17.07 7.98 31.55
C ALA A 486 -17.30 7.22 32.85
N ALA A 487 -16.24 6.67 33.42
CA ALA A 487 -16.23 6.06 34.75
C ALA A 487 -14.95 6.39 35.49
N THR A 488 -15.07 6.63 36.78
CA THR A 488 -13.94 6.89 37.67
C THR A 488 -13.85 5.79 38.71
N VAL A 489 -12.64 5.31 38.94
CA VAL A 489 -12.32 4.28 39.93
C VAL A 489 -11.24 4.76 40.88
N ASP A 490 -11.21 4.18 42.06
CA ASP A 490 -10.23 4.41 43.11
C ASP A 490 -9.69 3.03 43.51
N THR A 491 -8.55 2.62 42.89
CA THR A 491 -8.05 1.26 42.97
C THR A 491 -6.74 1.19 43.74
N ARG A 492 -6.67 0.25 44.69
CA ARG A 492 -5.50 0.01 45.50
C ARG A 492 -4.95 -1.41 45.24
N TYR A 493 -3.69 -1.50 45.00
CA TYR A 493 -2.95 -2.75 44.92
C TYR A 493 -2.10 -2.90 46.18
N VAL A 494 -2.44 -3.88 47.00
CA VAL A 494 -1.69 -4.20 48.22
C VAL A 494 -1.43 -5.67 48.27
N ARG A 495 -0.15 -6.06 48.36
CA ARG A 495 0.26 -7.44 48.49
C ARG A 495 1.36 -7.54 49.56
N GLN A 496 1.12 -8.37 50.58
CA GLN A 496 2.11 -8.67 51.61
C GLN A 496 2.45 -10.16 51.49
N THR A 497 3.69 -10.48 51.16
CA THR A 497 4.22 -11.82 51.12
C THR A 497 5.53 -11.83 51.91
N GLY A 498 5.54 -12.24 53.18
CA GLY A 498 6.67 -12.65 54.01
C GLY A 498 8.02 -11.89 53.86
N GLY A 499 8.03 -10.69 53.28
CA GLY A 499 9.18 -9.86 52.98
C GLY A 499 8.75 -8.45 52.63
N LYS A 500 9.39 -7.81 51.66
CA LYS A 500 9.05 -6.46 51.17
C LYS A 500 7.63 -6.47 50.57
N GLY A 501 6.74 -5.63 51.10
CA GLY A 501 5.37 -5.48 50.61
C GLY A 501 5.32 -4.84 49.21
N GLN A 502 4.13 -4.85 48.59
CA GLN A 502 3.85 -4.11 47.37
C GLN A 502 2.64 -3.21 47.59
N PHE A 503 2.77 -1.93 47.28
CA PHE A 503 1.70 -0.94 47.44
C PHE A 503 1.65 0.00 46.25
N ALA A 504 0.48 0.19 45.69
CA ALA A 504 0.17 1.26 44.76
C ALA A 504 -1.30 1.66 44.86
N HIS A 505 -1.58 2.94 44.70
CA HIS A 505 -2.93 3.46 44.73
C HIS A 505 -3.09 4.46 43.58
N VAL A 506 -4.13 4.25 42.79
CA VAL A 506 -4.40 5.02 41.56
C VAL A 506 -5.89 5.36 41.50
N LYS A 507 -6.19 6.65 41.33
CA LYS A 507 -7.51 7.14 40.98
C LYS A 507 -7.55 7.50 39.52
N LEU A 508 -8.28 6.69 38.73
CA LEU A 508 -8.31 6.73 37.28
C LEU A 508 -9.71 7.03 36.76
N MET A 509 -9.80 7.91 35.79
CA MET A 509 -11.03 8.15 35.03
C MET A 509 -10.79 7.66 33.60
N ILE A 510 -11.70 6.85 33.08
CA ILE A 510 -11.75 6.43 31.68
C ILE A 510 -12.99 7.06 31.05
N GLU A 511 -12.81 7.60 29.86
CA GLU A 511 -13.88 8.16 29.04
C GLU A 511 -13.72 7.76 27.57
N PRO A 512 -14.83 7.68 26.80
CA PRO A 512 -14.74 7.42 25.37
C PRO A 512 -14.00 8.56 24.66
N ASN A 513 -13.17 8.21 23.68
CA ASN A 513 -12.55 9.15 22.76
C ASN A 513 -13.31 9.16 21.43
N GLU A 514 -13.01 10.12 20.56
CA GLU A 514 -13.56 10.15 19.20
C GLU A 514 -13.11 8.90 18.43
N SER A 515 -14.01 8.36 17.61
CA SER A 515 -13.73 7.16 16.80
C SER A 515 -12.48 7.37 15.91
N GLY A 516 -11.55 6.43 15.98
CA GLY A 516 -10.29 6.46 15.23
C GLY A 516 -9.18 7.33 15.85
N ARG A 517 -9.43 7.98 16.98
CA ARG A 517 -8.42 8.82 17.66
C ARG A 517 -7.48 8.04 18.56
N GLY A 518 -7.81 6.77 18.81
CA GLY A 518 -6.98 5.86 19.57
C GLY A 518 -6.91 6.18 21.06
N TYR A 519 -5.78 5.87 21.66
CA TYR A 519 -5.53 6.01 23.08
C TYR A 519 -4.92 7.36 23.44
N GLU A 520 -5.44 8.01 24.48
CA GLU A 520 -4.89 9.23 25.04
C GLU A 520 -4.70 9.07 26.55
N PHE A 521 -3.50 9.38 27.04
CA PHE A 521 -3.21 9.42 28.47
C PHE A 521 -3.03 10.86 28.95
N VAL A 522 -3.76 11.23 29.99
CA VAL A 522 -3.68 12.56 30.62
C VAL A 522 -3.32 12.43 32.08
N ASN A 523 -2.26 13.11 32.49
CA ASN A 523 -1.85 13.19 33.88
C ASN A 523 -2.39 14.49 34.51
N LYS A 524 -3.22 14.37 35.56
CA LYS A 524 -3.74 15.48 36.39
C LYS A 524 -3.31 15.39 37.84
N VAL A 525 -2.37 14.50 38.17
CA VAL A 525 -1.86 14.38 39.54
C VAL A 525 -1.14 15.65 39.96
N THR A 526 -1.50 16.17 41.11
CA THR A 526 -0.91 17.39 41.71
C THR A 526 -0.26 17.07 43.05
N GLY A 527 0.63 17.95 43.51
CA GLY A 527 1.20 17.87 44.86
C GLY A 527 2.16 16.70 45.12
N GLY A 528 2.57 15.95 44.07
CA GLY A 528 3.47 14.81 44.22
C GLY A 528 2.82 13.58 44.87
N ALA A 529 1.49 13.45 44.78
CA ALA A 529 0.74 12.31 45.33
C ALA A 529 1.21 10.97 44.77
N ILE A 530 1.65 10.96 43.50
CA ILE A 530 2.39 9.86 42.87
C ILE A 530 3.72 10.41 42.39
N PRO A 531 4.88 9.79 42.74
CA PRO A 531 6.19 10.16 42.20
C PRO A 531 6.19 10.13 40.68
N LYS A 532 6.90 11.10 40.05
CA LYS A 532 6.93 11.26 38.59
C LYS A 532 7.42 10.00 37.86
N GLU A 533 8.31 9.24 38.48
CA GLU A 533 8.87 7.98 37.96
C GLU A 533 7.85 6.85 37.83
N TYR A 534 6.75 6.88 38.63
CA TYR A 534 5.71 5.85 38.57
C TYR A 534 4.55 6.17 37.63
N ILE A 535 4.42 7.43 37.18
CA ILE A 535 3.36 7.83 36.24
C ILE A 535 3.45 7.09 34.90
N PRO A 536 4.64 6.98 34.26
CA PRO A 536 4.79 6.17 33.05
C PRO A 536 4.47 4.68 33.27
N CYS A 537 4.70 4.17 34.49
CA CYS A 537 4.40 2.77 34.82
C CYS A 537 2.89 2.51 34.90
N VAL A 538 2.12 3.48 35.38
CA VAL A 538 0.64 3.42 35.34
C VAL A 538 0.17 3.37 33.90
N ASP A 539 0.68 4.25 33.04
CA ASP A 539 0.36 4.27 31.60
C ASP A 539 0.70 2.94 30.90
N GLN A 540 1.89 2.39 31.13
CA GLN A 540 2.26 1.08 30.61
C GLN A 540 1.34 -0.03 31.10
N GLY A 541 0.88 0.04 32.35
CA GLY A 541 -0.10 -0.90 32.92
C GLY A 541 -1.44 -0.82 32.21
N ILE A 542 -1.91 0.38 31.90
CA ILE A 542 -3.14 0.64 31.14
C ILE A 542 -3.01 0.09 29.72
N GLN A 543 -1.93 0.41 29.02
CA GLN A 543 -1.68 -0.07 27.65
C GLN A 543 -1.63 -1.60 27.59
N GLY A 544 -0.99 -2.26 28.56
CA GLY A 544 -0.99 -3.70 28.67
C GLY A 544 -2.40 -4.30 28.90
N ALA A 545 -3.23 -3.62 29.70
CA ALA A 545 -4.63 -4.04 29.92
C ALA A 545 -5.49 -3.83 28.68
N MET A 546 -5.26 -2.75 27.92
CA MET A 546 -5.95 -2.49 26.65
C MET A 546 -5.74 -3.62 25.64
N LEU A 547 -4.52 -4.13 25.53
CA LEU A 547 -4.21 -5.22 24.61
C LEU A 547 -4.93 -6.52 24.96
N SER A 548 -5.14 -6.78 26.26
CA SER A 548 -5.81 -8.01 26.75
C SER A 548 -7.33 -7.92 26.73
N GLY A 549 -7.88 -6.74 26.52
CA GLY A 549 -9.32 -6.48 26.58
C GLY A 549 -9.92 -6.58 27.98
N VAL A 550 -11.20 -6.22 28.11
CA VAL A 550 -11.94 -6.20 29.38
C VAL A 550 -13.28 -6.91 29.31
N LEU A 551 -13.83 -7.12 28.10
CA LEU A 551 -15.16 -7.71 27.89
C LEU A 551 -15.07 -9.13 27.30
N ALA A 552 -14.33 -9.28 26.20
CA ALA A 552 -14.19 -10.56 25.48
C ALA A 552 -12.75 -10.86 25.06
N GLY A 553 -11.77 -10.11 25.57
CA GLY A 553 -10.35 -10.30 25.27
C GLY A 553 -9.92 -9.69 23.95
N TYR A 554 -10.65 -8.71 23.45
CA TYR A 554 -10.24 -7.91 22.27
C TYR A 554 -9.62 -6.59 22.71
N GLN A 555 -8.70 -6.09 21.89
CA GLN A 555 -8.03 -4.83 22.17
C GLN A 555 -9.04 -3.68 22.39
N VAL A 556 -8.89 -2.94 23.48
CA VAL A 556 -9.64 -1.71 23.74
C VAL A 556 -9.06 -0.57 22.90
N VAL A 557 -9.92 0.20 22.24
CA VAL A 557 -9.55 1.35 21.40
C VAL A 557 -10.42 2.57 21.73
N ASP A 558 -9.99 3.73 21.25
CA ASP A 558 -10.74 5.00 21.34
C ASP A 558 -11.17 5.34 22.76
N VAL A 559 -10.20 5.29 23.68
CA VAL A 559 -10.40 5.63 25.09
C VAL A 559 -9.37 6.65 25.55
N LYS A 560 -9.83 7.54 26.42
CA LYS A 560 -8.99 8.49 27.11
C LYS A 560 -8.90 8.13 28.59
N ALA A 561 -7.68 7.95 29.06
CA ALA A 561 -7.37 7.65 30.45
C ALA A 561 -6.81 8.89 31.14
N THR A 562 -7.48 9.36 32.18
CA THR A 562 -7.03 10.50 32.98
C THR A 562 -6.65 10.02 34.37
N LEU A 563 -5.37 10.11 34.71
CA LEU A 563 -4.86 9.86 36.06
C LEU A 563 -5.14 11.07 36.92
N LEU A 564 -6.10 10.94 37.85
CA LEU A 564 -6.58 12.04 38.65
C LEU A 564 -5.78 12.25 39.93
N ASP A 565 -5.51 11.14 40.65
CA ASP A 565 -4.89 11.18 41.99
C ASP A 565 -4.33 9.79 42.33
N GLY A 566 -3.71 9.66 43.47
CA GLY A 566 -3.22 8.38 44.01
C GLY A 566 -2.41 8.58 45.28
N SER A 567 -1.76 7.53 45.73
CA SER A 567 -0.81 7.60 46.83
C SER A 567 0.27 6.51 46.70
N PHE A 568 1.38 6.73 47.32
CA PHE A 568 2.49 5.78 47.35
C PHE A 568 2.94 5.52 48.79
N HIS A 569 3.71 4.46 48.99
CA HIS A 569 4.35 4.11 50.23
C HIS A 569 5.86 4.09 50.03
N GLU A 570 6.62 4.79 50.88
CA GLU A 570 8.07 4.99 50.71
C GLU A 570 8.89 3.70 50.55
N VAL A 571 8.45 2.60 51.19
CA VAL A 571 9.16 1.31 51.22
C VAL A 571 8.56 0.29 50.26
N ASP A 572 7.20 0.23 50.14
CA ASP A 572 6.48 -0.85 49.46
C ASP A 572 6.03 -0.48 48.05
N SER A 573 6.20 0.77 47.62
CA SER A 573 5.91 1.18 46.26
C SER A 573 7.05 0.85 45.29
N SER A 574 6.69 0.42 44.10
CA SER A 574 7.61 0.08 43.02
C SER A 574 6.97 0.31 41.66
N GLU A 575 7.79 0.41 40.61
CA GLU A 575 7.34 0.48 39.22
C GLU A 575 6.36 -0.65 38.87
N LEU A 576 6.68 -1.87 39.28
CA LEU A 576 5.82 -3.04 39.04
C LEU A 576 4.48 -2.92 39.77
N ALA A 577 4.46 -2.42 41.01
CA ALA A 577 3.22 -2.26 41.76
C ALA A 577 2.27 -1.23 41.09
N PHE A 578 2.82 -0.11 40.61
CA PHE A 578 2.03 0.89 39.87
C PHE A 578 1.59 0.41 38.49
N LYS A 579 2.40 -0.38 37.78
CA LYS A 579 2.01 -1.02 36.53
C LYS A 579 0.84 -1.99 36.72
N ILE A 580 0.89 -2.82 37.75
CA ILE A 580 -0.21 -3.74 38.09
C ILE A 580 -1.46 -2.95 38.51
N CYS A 581 -1.29 -1.93 39.37
CA CYS A 581 -2.40 -1.11 39.83
C CYS A 581 -3.06 -0.34 38.68
N GLY A 582 -2.30 0.21 37.76
CA GLY A 582 -2.79 0.86 36.54
C GLY A 582 -3.62 -0.10 35.68
N SER A 583 -3.14 -1.32 35.47
CA SER A 583 -3.85 -2.38 34.75
C SER A 583 -5.18 -2.76 35.44
N MET A 584 -5.17 -2.90 36.75
CA MET A 584 -6.37 -3.21 37.54
C MET A 584 -7.39 -2.07 37.50
N ALA A 585 -6.94 -0.83 37.69
CA ALA A 585 -7.77 0.36 37.64
C ALA A 585 -8.45 0.53 36.27
N PHE A 586 -7.69 0.31 35.20
CA PHE A 586 -8.21 0.36 33.83
C PHE A 586 -9.32 -0.66 33.61
N LYS A 587 -9.10 -1.91 33.97
CA LYS A 587 -10.10 -2.98 33.83
C LYS A 587 -11.37 -2.69 34.62
N GLU A 588 -11.23 -2.25 35.87
CA GLU A 588 -12.36 -1.88 36.71
C GLU A 588 -13.13 -0.67 36.15
N ALA A 589 -12.43 0.36 35.69
CA ALA A 589 -13.06 1.54 35.10
C ALA A 589 -13.82 1.20 33.82
N CYS A 590 -13.22 0.42 32.93
CA CYS A 590 -13.86 -0.01 31.68
C CYS A 590 -15.12 -0.84 31.94
N GLN A 591 -15.11 -1.75 32.94
CA GLN A 591 -16.29 -2.52 33.31
C GLN A 591 -17.45 -1.62 33.79
N LYS A 592 -17.15 -0.53 34.47
CA LYS A 592 -18.14 0.47 34.92
C LYS A 592 -18.57 1.48 33.82
N ALA A 593 -17.74 1.59 32.78
CA ALA A 593 -17.92 2.53 31.68
C ALA A 593 -18.82 2.00 30.53
N ASP A 594 -19.58 0.92 30.77
CA ASP A 594 -20.44 0.27 29.76
C ASP A 594 -19.66 -0.17 28.52
N PRO A 595 -18.80 -1.20 28.67
CA PRO A 595 -17.95 -1.66 27.57
C PRO A 595 -18.76 -2.33 26.47
N VAL A 596 -18.36 -2.10 25.20
CA VAL A 596 -19.02 -2.65 24.02
C VAL A 596 -18.00 -3.21 23.03
N LEU A 597 -18.45 -4.18 22.22
CA LEU A 597 -17.67 -4.70 21.11
C LEU A 597 -17.90 -3.83 19.87
N LEU A 598 -16.83 -3.62 19.14
CA LEU A 598 -16.81 -3.01 17.83
C LEU A 598 -16.52 -4.06 16.77
N GLU A 599 -17.31 -4.05 15.68
CA GLU A 599 -17.05 -4.88 14.50
C GLU A 599 -16.45 -4.05 13.36
N PRO A 600 -15.50 -4.62 12.58
CA PRO A 600 -14.95 -3.94 11.42
C PRO A 600 -15.97 -3.90 10.29
N ILE A 601 -16.17 -2.69 9.76
CA ILE A 601 -17.01 -2.42 8.59
C ILE A 601 -16.09 -2.26 7.38
N MET A 602 -16.47 -2.93 6.31
CA MET A 602 -15.78 -2.87 5.03
C MET A 602 -16.57 -1.97 4.08
N LYS A 603 -15.87 -1.09 3.38
CA LYS A 603 -16.42 -0.43 2.21
C LYS A 603 -16.35 -1.43 1.06
N VAL A 604 -17.52 -1.82 0.59
CA VAL A 604 -17.68 -2.79 -0.50
C VAL A 604 -18.22 -2.06 -1.71
N VAL A 605 -17.58 -2.25 -2.85
CA VAL A 605 -18.04 -1.75 -4.14
C VAL A 605 -18.26 -2.94 -5.06
N VAL A 606 -19.49 -3.13 -5.49
CA VAL A 606 -19.87 -4.21 -6.40
C VAL A 606 -20.17 -3.63 -7.77
N THR A 607 -19.52 -4.17 -8.78
CA THR A 607 -19.76 -3.83 -10.19
C THR A 607 -20.38 -5.03 -10.87
N ALA A 608 -21.58 -4.85 -11.38
CA ALA A 608 -22.36 -5.92 -12.01
C ALA A 608 -23.14 -5.37 -13.22
N PRO A 609 -23.56 -6.21 -14.18
CA PRO A 609 -24.58 -5.80 -15.15
C PRO A 609 -25.83 -5.30 -14.43
N ASP A 610 -26.48 -4.28 -14.97
CA ASP A 610 -27.65 -3.62 -14.35
C ASP A 610 -28.80 -4.57 -14.04
N GLU A 611 -28.98 -5.63 -14.85
CA GLU A 611 -29.98 -6.70 -14.62
C GLU A 611 -29.81 -7.41 -13.25
N TYR A 612 -28.60 -7.44 -12.66
CA TYR A 612 -28.33 -8.06 -11.35
C TYR A 612 -28.33 -7.08 -10.20
N MET A 613 -28.56 -5.79 -10.43
CA MET A 613 -28.50 -4.76 -9.40
C MET A 613 -29.41 -5.08 -8.21
N GLY A 614 -30.64 -5.52 -8.47
CA GLY A 614 -31.59 -5.88 -7.44
C GLY A 614 -31.14 -7.05 -6.56
N ASP A 615 -30.60 -8.09 -7.19
CA ASP A 615 -30.09 -9.27 -6.48
C ASP A 615 -28.88 -8.95 -5.62
N VAL A 616 -27.96 -8.13 -6.15
CA VAL A 616 -26.77 -7.67 -5.40
C VAL A 616 -27.16 -6.80 -4.22
N MET A 617 -28.06 -5.83 -4.40
CA MET A 617 -28.54 -4.97 -3.31
C MET A 617 -29.29 -5.79 -2.24
N GLY A 618 -30.08 -6.76 -2.65
CA GLY A 618 -30.76 -7.69 -1.75
C GLY A 618 -29.78 -8.53 -0.92
N ASP A 619 -28.73 -9.03 -1.55
CA ASP A 619 -27.69 -9.80 -0.86
C ASP A 619 -26.88 -8.96 0.13
N VAL A 620 -26.48 -7.75 -0.26
CA VAL A 620 -25.78 -6.79 0.60
C VAL A 620 -26.63 -6.46 1.84
N ASN A 621 -27.93 -6.20 1.66
CA ASN A 621 -28.85 -5.95 2.77
C ASN A 621 -28.99 -7.17 3.68
N ALA A 622 -29.09 -8.38 3.13
CA ALA A 622 -29.16 -9.61 3.92
C ALA A 622 -27.89 -9.83 4.77
N ARG A 623 -26.76 -9.29 4.35
CA ARG A 623 -25.47 -9.31 5.06
C ARG A 623 -25.33 -8.14 6.06
N ARG A 624 -26.39 -7.50 6.46
CA ARG A 624 -26.38 -6.31 7.33
C ARG A 624 -25.65 -5.12 6.72
N GLY A 625 -25.48 -5.12 5.40
CA GLY A 625 -24.83 -4.02 4.70
C GLY A 625 -25.74 -2.80 4.62
N GLN A 626 -25.14 -1.63 4.69
CA GLN A 626 -25.79 -0.36 4.45
C GLN A 626 -25.37 0.18 3.11
N ILE A 627 -26.30 0.30 2.18
CA ILE A 627 -26.02 0.86 0.86
C ILE A 627 -25.80 2.35 0.99
N VAL A 628 -24.65 2.83 0.53
CA VAL A 628 -24.24 4.24 0.57
C VAL A 628 -24.61 4.94 -0.74
N GLY A 629 -24.43 4.24 -1.85
CA GLY A 629 -24.74 4.77 -3.17
C GLY A 629 -24.93 3.68 -4.20
N SER A 630 -25.61 4.01 -5.27
CA SER A 630 -25.72 3.16 -6.46
C SER A 630 -25.81 4.02 -7.70
N ASP A 631 -25.11 3.60 -8.76
CA ASP A 631 -25.09 4.30 -10.04
C ASP A 631 -25.18 3.27 -11.17
N ILE A 632 -25.84 3.65 -12.28
CA ILE A 632 -25.91 2.82 -13.48
C ILE A 632 -25.33 3.61 -14.64
N ARG A 633 -24.30 3.05 -15.26
CA ARG A 633 -23.64 3.64 -16.43
C ARG A 633 -23.47 2.58 -17.51
N ASN A 634 -23.95 2.87 -18.68
CA ASN A 634 -23.81 2.01 -19.87
C ASN A 634 -24.14 0.52 -19.63
N GLY A 635 -25.26 0.23 -18.92
CA GLY A 635 -25.66 -1.14 -18.61
C GLY A 635 -24.85 -1.82 -17.51
N THR A 636 -24.03 -1.07 -16.78
CA THR A 636 -23.26 -1.54 -15.63
C THR A 636 -23.71 -0.81 -14.37
N ALA A 637 -24.14 -1.55 -13.36
CA ALA A 637 -24.46 -1.03 -12.03
C ALA A 637 -23.22 -1.06 -11.14
N VAL A 638 -22.97 0.04 -10.44
CA VAL A 638 -21.96 0.15 -9.39
C VAL A 638 -22.68 0.41 -8.08
N ILE A 639 -22.50 -0.46 -7.10
CA ILE A 639 -23.17 -0.41 -5.80
C ILE A 639 -22.10 -0.23 -4.72
N GLU A 640 -22.17 0.85 -3.99
CA GLU A 640 -21.31 1.10 -2.83
C GLU A 640 -22.07 0.82 -1.54
N ALA A 641 -21.47 0.06 -0.63
CA ALA A 641 -22.07 -0.30 0.63
C ALA A 641 -21.05 -0.43 1.74
N ASN A 642 -21.48 -0.18 2.96
CA ASN A 642 -20.74 -0.49 4.18
C ASN A 642 -21.26 -1.80 4.75
N VAL A 643 -20.43 -2.83 4.82
CA VAL A 643 -20.85 -4.19 5.20
C VAL A 643 -19.95 -4.72 6.31
N PRO A 644 -20.50 -5.35 7.36
CA PRO A 644 -19.68 -5.99 8.39
C PRO A 644 -18.82 -7.13 7.81
N LEU A 645 -17.53 -7.12 8.13
CA LEU A 645 -16.58 -8.14 7.64
C LEU A 645 -17.06 -9.56 7.96
N SER A 646 -17.65 -9.77 9.13
CA SER A 646 -18.16 -11.09 9.58
C SER A 646 -19.18 -11.72 8.63
N THR A 647 -19.85 -10.92 7.80
CA THR A 647 -20.85 -11.38 6.85
C THR A 647 -20.33 -11.51 5.42
N MET A 648 -19.08 -11.08 5.18
CA MET A 648 -18.48 -11.07 3.84
C MET A 648 -17.75 -12.35 3.47
N PHE A 649 -17.52 -13.26 4.42
CA PHE A 649 -16.87 -14.53 4.12
C PHE A 649 -17.67 -15.36 3.12
N GLY A 650 -16.99 -15.81 2.07
CA GLY A 650 -17.64 -16.54 0.98
C GLY A 650 -18.41 -15.66 -0.02
N TYR A 651 -18.41 -14.34 0.14
CA TYR A 651 -19.16 -13.42 -0.72
C TYR A 651 -18.77 -13.54 -2.19
N ALA A 652 -17.50 -13.73 -2.51
CA ALA A 652 -17.03 -13.92 -3.89
C ALA A 652 -17.76 -15.07 -4.60
N THR A 653 -17.95 -16.19 -3.91
CA THR A 653 -18.65 -17.37 -4.44
C THR A 653 -20.14 -17.10 -4.60
N ASP A 654 -20.75 -16.46 -3.62
CA ASP A 654 -22.18 -16.13 -3.66
C ASP A 654 -22.49 -15.12 -4.76
N LEU A 655 -21.65 -14.09 -4.91
CA LEU A 655 -21.77 -13.08 -5.95
C LEU A 655 -21.63 -13.70 -7.35
N ARG A 656 -20.61 -14.54 -7.55
CA ARG A 656 -20.41 -15.27 -8.82
C ARG A 656 -21.59 -16.15 -9.17
N SER A 657 -22.13 -16.87 -8.20
CA SER A 657 -23.31 -17.73 -8.40
C SER A 657 -24.54 -16.92 -8.81
N LYS A 658 -24.80 -15.78 -8.17
CA LYS A 658 -25.97 -14.92 -8.44
C LYS A 658 -25.86 -14.16 -9.75
N THR A 659 -24.66 -13.83 -10.19
CA THR A 659 -24.41 -12.98 -11.37
C THR A 659 -23.82 -13.75 -12.55
N GLN A 660 -23.82 -15.07 -12.50
CA GLN A 660 -23.23 -15.96 -13.52
C GLN A 660 -21.76 -15.63 -13.82
N GLY A 661 -21.02 -15.21 -12.79
CA GLY A 661 -19.61 -14.84 -12.90
C GLY A 661 -19.34 -13.47 -13.52
N ARG A 662 -20.38 -12.68 -13.82
CA ARG A 662 -20.24 -11.39 -14.51
C ARG A 662 -20.04 -10.19 -13.57
N ALA A 663 -20.21 -10.35 -12.27
CA ALA A 663 -19.96 -9.32 -11.28
C ALA A 663 -18.56 -9.45 -10.67
N THR A 664 -18.01 -8.31 -10.33
CA THR A 664 -16.78 -8.17 -9.54
C THR A 664 -17.07 -7.35 -8.30
N TYR A 665 -16.26 -7.50 -7.27
CA TYR A 665 -16.33 -6.61 -6.10
C TYR A 665 -14.94 -6.28 -5.59
N SER A 666 -14.84 -5.14 -4.94
CA SER A 666 -13.71 -4.76 -4.12
C SER A 666 -14.18 -4.52 -2.69
N MET A 667 -13.29 -4.77 -1.75
CA MET A 667 -13.56 -4.62 -0.32
C MET A 667 -12.34 -4.02 0.35
N GLU A 668 -12.55 -2.92 1.07
CA GLU A 668 -11.49 -2.26 1.83
C GLU A 668 -11.94 -1.99 3.27
N PRO A 669 -11.03 -2.03 4.27
CA PRO A 669 -11.35 -1.61 5.62
C PRO A 669 -11.81 -0.15 5.63
N SER A 670 -12.91 0.14 6.34
CA SER A 670 -13.45 1.49 6.45
C SER A 670 -13.33 2.01 7.86
N HIS A 671 -14.16 1.48 8.77
CA HIS A 671 -14.22 1.93 10.16
C HIS A 671 -14.75 0.79 11.04
N PHE A 672 -14.79 1.04 12.33
CA PHE A 672 -15.42 0.14 13.29
C PHE A 672 -16.75 0.72 13.75
N VAL A 673 -17.76 -0.13 13.91
CA VAL A 673 -19.05 0.25 14.50
C VAL A 673 -19.40 -0.68 15.63
N GLU A 674 -20.29 -0.21 16.50
CA GLU A 674 -20.77 -1.00 17.61
C GLU A 674 -21.54 -2.24 17.12
N LEU A 675 -21.16 -3.41 17.65
CA LEU A 675 -21.82 -4.68 17.35
C LEU A 675 -23.23 -4.72 17.95
N PRO A 676 -24.26 -5.18 17.21
CA PRO A 676 -25.59 -5.37 17.74
C PRO A 676 -25.61 -6.21 19.02
N LYS A 677 -26.40 -5.79 20.01
CA LYS A 677 -26.40 -6.34 21.37
C LYS A 677 -26.57 -7.85 21.44
N ASN A 678 -27.47 -8.41 20.62
CA ASN A 678 -27.70 -9.85 20.54
C ASN A 678 -26.44 -10.63 20.06
N LEU A 679 -25.70 -10.07 19.11
CA LEU A 679 -24.45 -10.66 18.60
C LEU A 679 -23.31 -10.49 19.60
N GLN A 680 -23.25 -9.36 20.29
CA GLN A 680 -22.29 -9.10 21.35
C GLN A 680 -22.45 -10.11 22.48
N GLU A 681 -23.67 -10.34 22.98
CA GLU A 681 -23.97 -11.32 24.03
C GLU A 681 -23.54 -12.73 23.61
N SER A 682 -23.81 -13.12 22.37
CA SER A 682 -23.42 -14.41 21.81
C SER A 682 -21.90 -14.58 21.75
N LEU A 683 -21.18 -13.57 21.27
CA LEU A 683 -19.71 -13.61 21.16
C LEU A 683 -19.02 -13.65 22.53
N VAL A 684 -19.48 -12.82 23.45
CA VAL A 684 -18.94 -12.79 24.83
C VAL A 684 -19.17 -14.14 25.51
N SER A 685 -20.37 -14.70 25.40
CA SER A 685 -20.69 -16.01 25.98
C SER A 685 -19.85 -17.15 25.39
N ALA A 686 -19.63 -17.13 24.07
CA ALA A 686 -18.80 -18.13 23.39
C ALA A 686 -17.33 -18.11 23.83
N ARG A 687 -16.82 -16.93 24.18
CA ARG A 687 -15.41 -16.75 24.50
C ARG A 687 -15.10 -16.80 25.99
N THR A 688 -15.96 -16.33 26.83
CA THR A 688 -15.76 -16.31 28.29
C THR A 688 -16.31 -17.56 29.00
N GLY A 689 -17.12 -18.38 28.31
CA GLY A 689 -17.81 -19.52 28.92
C GLY A 689 -18.88 -19.14 29.93
N PHE A 690 -19.09 -17.84 30.16
CA PHE A 690 -20.11 -17.30 31.08
C PHE A 690 -21.10 -16.46 30.27
N GLY A 691 -22.36 -16.89 30.23
CA GLY A 691 -23.44 -16.03 29.80
C GLY A 691 -23.59 -14.82 30.72
N PHE A 692 -23.95 -13.63 30.20
CA PHE A 692 -24.32 -12.51 31.00
C PHE A 692 -25.45 -12.94 31.96
N GLY A 693 -25.15 -13.13 33.24
CA GLY A 693 -26.16 -13.30 34.27
C GLY A 693 -27.07 -12.08 34.31
N LYS A 694 -28.36 -12.34 34.37
CA LYS A 694 -29.44 -11.34 34.50
C LYS A 694 -29.21 -10.39 35.66
#